data_c939abd1427da3fcdcf6f2622b8cc4b5
#
_entry.id   c939abd1427da3fcdcf6f2622b8cc4b5
#
_cell.length_a   1.000
_cell.length_b   1.000
_cell.length_c   1.000
_cell.angle_alpha   90.00
_cell.angle_beta   90.00
_cell.angle_gamma   90.00
#
_symmetry.space_group_name_H-M   'P 1'
#
loop_
_entity.id
_entity.type
_entity.pdbx_description
1 polymer ?
#
loop_
_entity_poly.entity_id
_entity_poly.type
_entity_poly.pdbx_seq_one_letter_code
_entity_poly.pdbx_strand_id
1 'polypeptide(L)'
;MATNQPARQQKRSRLSDAASEKPARSNEERTKRRRVSGANEHQPLQSNDPAGVMTGVFNGDIQTQDDKVQRKSPAPWSFSRPVGGRYSSIDPVLTDDEAYLLVGLDTAVQVFATSTSRLSRTLQLETDQHIIGFSICPEDHEILYIFTSSGSVSKWNWNSGKRIARWESTCTTTSTSLASSGKKGNKSILCFATTSQKDGKRQITINALGGKKIQGTIALETNQKLNNIKVTHDGQVVIASDGKHLFMGTATSTELENLETVQYTWREATLPVNATCFDIQVQGPGSVDLALGESGGSILIYQNVLNTLFGKDISVKRTSPRKLHWHRGSVNTVRWSKDGNYIISGGQESVMVLWQLDTGRKQFLPHLSSPICNIVVSSSGSSYVVKLADNSVMVLSTRELQPLTTITGLQLCPDMSGSADSSKGSVVAKLHPQQSERLIVAVPASHQLTQNQHGSQPPNAAILQTYDIRANSSISRQALARTNATTLNVGPEGSQIVAPDVKHLDIVHDAKWMATVDSWAPHPQDVEALDRSSSAGATATLRPEVFLKFWKWDASSDTWELVTRVDGPHFSENHHSVVLGLVSRPGAHEFATLGSDSILRFWCPTVKYRSGLRAKDQPEQPLSTWKCRGIVDLKGYVNLSQPAPLDAACMGFSDDGSVLAVCLPSTLAANDGLVLLIDVRSCSVHYRRTGVFLGNPCSASFLGSHLVVASTHSVAVWNTVDDVVRTLQSSESVDSSPVNSQLIAVNARTKSLAIVTNSSHKKRRKVRFQIKIYDVPSFEMVFQEILQTPPVALLSDAYSGDYIVVDSTATVQRLGCLEKASQKSQTNQSRDVTGQIDNGLATLFNRGPDRLLAQSDEADESSALTKGLASVFGETPSFSLPAIGVLFRNVVQTLGAN
;
A
#
# COMPACT_ATOMS: atom_id res chain seq x y z
N MET A 1 -5.45 -17.23 -60.02
CA MET A 1 -4.69 -18.47 -60.07
C MET A 1 -4.66 -18.97 -58.66
N ALA A 2 -5.60 -19.78 -58.26
CA ALA A 2 -5.66 -21.23 -58.33
C ALA A 2 -4.51 -21.80 -57.47
N THR A 3 -4.68 -22.57 -56.49
CA THR A 3 -5.50 -23.70 -55.99
C THR A 3 -4.64 -24.34 -54.89
N ASN A 4 -4.98 -24.96 -53.80
CA ASN A 4 -6.07 -25.88 -53.43
C ASN A 4 -5.84 -26.33 -51.99
N GLN A 5 -6.91 -26.49 -51.25
CA GLN A 5 -7.05 -27.43 -50.15
C GLN A 5 -7.20 -28.86 -50.67
N PRO A 6 -7.19 -29.96 -49.93
CA PRO A 6 -8.22 -30.39 -48.99
C PRO A 6 -7.73 -31.23 -47.77
N ALA A 7 -8.38 -31.24 -46.62
CA ALA A 7 -9.54 -31.93 -46.04
C ALA A 7 -9.54 -33.50 -46.08
N ARG A 8 -9.78 -34.07 -44.87
CA ARG A 8 -10.67 -35.22 -44.57
C ARG A 8 -10.23 -35.86 -43.24
N GLN A 9 -11.08 -35.83 -42.19
CA GLN A 9 -12.22 -36.71 -41.84
C GLN A 9 -11.86 -38.19 -41.66
N GLN A 10 -12.17 -38.78 -40.51
CA GLN A 10 -13.32 -39.54 -40.09
C GLN A 10 -13.06 -40.26 -38.77
N LYS A 11 -13.90 -40.22 -37.78
CA LYS A 11 -15.21 -40.85 -37.46
C LYS A 11 -15.14 -42.20 -36.75
N ARG A 12 -15.87 -42.28 -35.62
CA ARG A 12 -16.74 -43.34 -35.08
C ARG A 12 -16.07 -44.48 -34.32
N SER A 13 -16.67 -45.11 -33.33
CA SER A 13 -18.03 -45.30 -32.79
C SER A 13 -17.96 -45.99 -31.43
N ARG A 14 -18.77 -45.61 -30.49
CA ARG A 14 -20.02 -46.22 -30.01
C ARG A 14 -19.96 -47.57 -29.29
N LEU A 15 -20.62 -47.53 -28.16
CA LEU A 15 -21.54 -48.47 -27.51
C LEU A 15 -20.95 -49.27 -26.35
N SER A 16 -21.59 -49.60 -25.28
CA SER A 16 -22.92 -49.36 -24.72
C SER A 16 -22.99 -49.93 -23.33
N ASP A 17 -23.79 -49.30 -22.48
CA ASP A 17 -24.80 -49.86 -21.61
C ASP A 17 -24.50 -50.80 -20.45
N ALA A 18 -25.02 -50.44 -19.39
CA ALA A 18 -26.09 -50.95 -18.50
C ALA A 18 -25.64 -50.95 -17.05
N ALA A 19 -26.22 -50.18 -16.23
CA ALA A 19 -27.43 -50.27 -15.43
C ALA A 19 -27.32 -51.07 -14.13
N SER A 20 -27.91 -50.46 -13.13
CA SER A 20 -28.55 -50.99 -11.90
C SER A 20 -27.63 -51.47 -10.77
N GLU A 21 -27.86 -51.23 -9.55
CA GLU A 21 -28.94 -50.91 -8.62
C GLU A 21 -28.37 -50.78 -7.21
N LYS A 22 -28.97 -49.92 -6.41
CA LYS A 22 -28.86 -49.94 -4.97
C LYS A 22 -29.63 -51.08 -4.34
N PRO A 23 -29.36 -51.55 -3.14
CA PRO A 23 -30.02 -50.93 -2.00
C PRO A 23 -29.31 -50.94 -0.64
N ALA A 24 -30.00 -50.31 0.22
CA ALA A 24 -29.84 -49.81 1.55
C ALA A 24 -29.73 -50.83 2.73
N ARG A 25 -29.36 -50.25 3.91
CA ARG A 25 -29.63 -50.63 5.33
C ARG A 25 -28.84 -51.83 5.86
N SER A 26 -28.37 -51.86 7.11
CA SER A 26 -28.86 -51.43 8.40
C SER A 26 -27.79 -51.65 9.50
N ASN A 27 -27.84 -50.82 10.50
CA ASN A 27 -27.71 -50.92 11.94
C ASN A 27 -27.00 -52.12 12.62
N GLU A 28 -26.46 -51.70 13.77
CA GLU A 28 -26.34 -52.35 15.07
C GLU A 28 -24.94 -52.88 15.42
N GLU A 29 -24.36 -52.25 16.39
CA GLU A 29 -24.34 -52.34 17.85
C GLU A 29 -23.33 -53.33 18.47
N ARG A 30 -22.66 -52.79 19.52
CA ARG A 30 -22.17 -53.48 20.76
C ARG A 30 -20.94 -54.38 20.63
N THR A 31 -19.99 -54.33 21.46
CA THR A 31 -19.71 -54.11 22.87
C THR A 31 -18.24 -54.45 23.23
N LYS A 32 -17.69 -53.71 24.14
CA LYS A 32 -16.93 -53.95 25.35
C LYS A 32 -15.84 -55.05 25.45
N ARG A 33 -14.80 -54.58 26.15
CA ARG A 33 -13.92 -55.26 27.19
C ARG A 33 -12.54 -55.63 26.71
N ARG A 34 -11.46 -55.23 27.33
CA ARG A 34 -10.91 -55.07 28.67
C ARG A 34 -9.61 -55.88 28.80
N ARG A 35 -8.54 -55.17 29.27
CA ARG A 35 -7.42 -55.67 30.12
C ARG A 35 -6.47 -56.72 29.50
N VAL A 36 -5.14 -56.71 29.75
CA VAL A 36 -4.31 -56.43 30.93
C VAL A 36 -2.82 -56.63 30.56
N SER A 37 -1.97 -55.76 31.08
CA SER A 37 -0.63 -55.89 31.64
C SER A 37 0.40 -56.91 31.12
N GLY A 38 1.66 -56.49 31.13
CA GLY A 38 2.80 -57.38 31.22
C GLY A 38 4.13 -56.66 30.97
N ALA A 39 4.85 -56.51 32.05
CA ALA A 39 6.18 -55.94 32.17
C ALA A 39 7.28 -56.86 31.65
N ASN A 40 8.44 -56.33 31.42
CA ASN A 40 9.81 -56.64 31.88
C ASN A 40 10.87 -56.57 30.80
N GLU A 41 11.80 -55.66 31.01
CA GLU A 41 13.22 -55.84 31.34
C GLU A 41 14.08 -56.61 30.32
N HIS A 42 15.05 -55.86 29.72
CA HIS A 42 16.50 -56.10 29.99
C HIS A 42 17.38 -55.13 29.13
N GLN A 43 18.24 -54.37 29.80
CA GLN A 43 19.49 -53.77 29.31
C GLN A 43 20.61 -54.87 29.32
N PRO A 44 21.89 -54.61 28.91
CA PRO A 44 22.51 -53.46 28.18
C PRO A 44 23.51 -53.90 27.08
N LEU A 45 24.11 -53.01 26.33
CA LEU A 45 25.55 -52.89 26.15
C LEU A 45 25.95 -51.74 25.22
N GLN A 46 27.00 -51.09 25.64
CA GLN A 46 27.66 -49.87 25.14
C GLN A 46 28.30 -50.01 23.76
N SER A 47 28.30 -48.93 22.98
CA SER A 47 29.49 -48.52 22.22
C SER A 47 29.43 -47.00 21.93
N ASN A 48 30.56 -46.36 22.21
CA ASN A 48 30.88 -44.96 22.05
C ASN A 48 30.88 -44.53 20.58
N ASP A 49 30.30 -43.37 20.31
CA ASP A 49 30.87 -42.41 19.32
C ASP A 49 30.30 -41.01 19.53
N PRO A 50 31.10 -39.96 19.30
CA PRO A 50 30.80 -38.60 19.69
C PRO A 50 30.23 -37.79 18.55
N ALA A 51 29.38 -36.87 18.87
CA ALA A 51 28.79 -35.76 18.10
C ALA A 51 27.27 -35.91 17.90
N GLY A 52 26.56 -35.61 18.98
CA GLY A 52 25.10 -35.59 18.94
C GLY A 52 24.56 -34.31 18.29
N VAL A 53 24.09 -34.43 17.08
CA VAL A 53 23.16 -33.48 16.50
C VAL A 53 21.81 -33.76 17.13
N MET A 54 21.36 -32.87 18.02
CA MET A 54 19.99 -32.90 18.53
C MET A 54 19.04 -32.29 17.47
N THR A 55 18.54 -33.11 16.59
CA THR A 55 17.39 -32.79 15.75
C THR A 55 16.12 -33.05 16.54
N GLY A 56 15.56 -32.01 17.12
CA GLY A 56 14.23 -32.09 17.72
C GLY A 56 13.19 -32.01 16.60
N VAL A 57 12.72 -33.17 16.14
CA VAL A 57 11.56 -33.25 15.25
C VAL A 57 10.30 -33.11 16.10
N PHE A 58 9.61 -31.98 16.03
CA PHE A 58 8.27 -31.85 16.58
C PHE A 58 7.25 -32.34 15.57
N ASN A 59 6.85 -33.60 15.62
CA ASN A 59 5.61 -34.08 15.03
C ASN A 59 4.45 -33.60 15.92
N GLY A 60 3.79 -32.55 15.51
CA GLY A 60 2.54 -32.11 16.11
C GLY A 60 1.35 -32.76 15.42
N ASP A 61 0.92 -33.91 15.90
CA ASP A 61 -0.38 -34.48 15.55
C ASP A 61 -1.50 -33.54 16.02
N ILE A 62 -2.29 -33.06 15.08
CA ILE A 62 -3.51 -32.33 15.35
C ILE A 62 -4.59 -33.31 15.79
N GLN A 63 -4.71 -33.53 17.08
CA GLN A 63 -5.92 -34.08 17.68
C GLN A 63 -6.89 -32.90 17.94
N THR A 64 -7.99 -32.90 17.20
CA THR A 64 -9.20 -32.18 17.56
C THR A 64 -9.72 -32.69 18.89
N GLN A 65 -9.54 -31.93 19.94
CA GLN A 65 -10.26 -32.10 21.20
C GLN A 65 -11.04 -30.84 21.51
N ASP A 66 -12.33 -31.07 21.75
CA ASP A 66 -13.34 -30.14 22.18
C ASP A 66 -12.99 -29.35 23.45
N ASP A 67 -13.42 -28.15 23.48
CA ASP A 67 -13.33 -27.10 24.47
C ASP A 67 -13.51 -27.54 25.93
N LYS A 68 -12.43 -27.33 26.67
CA LYS A 68 -12.52 -26.92 28.07
C LYS A 68 -11.83 -25.57 28.18
N VAL A 69 -12.61 -24.54 28.42
CA VAL A 69 -12.15 -23.17 28.71
C VAL A 69 -11.20 -23.19 29.90
N GLN A 70 -9.91 -23.36 29.63
CA GLN A 70 -8.87 -22.96 30.56
C GLN A 70 -8.62 -21.47 30.36
N ARG A 71 -8.82 -20.68 31.40
CA ARG A 71 -8.42 -19.28 31.49
C ARG A 71 -6.91 -19.23 31.24
N LYS A 72 -6.50 -18.96 29.99
CA LYS A 72 -5.12 -18.65 29.65
C LYS A 72 -4.76 -17.36 30.35
N SER A 73 -3.62 -17.34 31.04
CA SER A 73 -2.94 -16.12 31.45
C SER A 73 -2.82 -15.19 30.23
N PRO A 74 -3.03 -13.87 30.37
CA PRO A 74 -2.94 -12.94 29.23
C PRO A 74 -1.59 -13.12 28.57
N ALA A 75 -1.61 -13.34 27.25
CA ALA A 75 -0.38 -13.45 26.48
C ALA A 75 0.41 -12.15 26.64
N PRO A 76 1.74 -12.20 26.87
CA PRO A 76 2.54 -11.00 27.11
C PRO A 76 2.66 -10.10 25.88
N TRP A 77 2.21 -10.56 24.72
CA TRP A 77 2.27 -9.85 23.43
C TRP A 77 0.88 -9.50 22.92
N SER A 78 0.72 -8.30 22.37
CA SER A 78 -0.53 -7.86 21.74
C SER A 78 -0.29 -6.89 20.59
N PHE A 79 -1.21 -6.89 19.61
CA PHE A 79 -1.23 -5.89 18.56
C PHE A 79 -1.81 -4.57 19.03
N SER A 80 -1.20 -3.48 18.60
CA SER A 80 -1.77 -2.15 18.69
C SER A 80 -2.96 -2.00 17.70
N ARG A 81 -3.72 -0.91 17.88
CA ARG A 81 -4.70 -0.52 16.87
C ARG A 81 -4.02 -0.31 15.52
N PRO A 82 -4.63 -0.75 14.41
CA PRO A 82 -4.09 -0.53 13.07
C PRO A 82 -4.04 0.98 12.75
N VAL A 83 -2.93 1.39 12.14
CA VAL A 83 -2.67 2.76 11.70
C VAL A 83 -2.45 2.76 10.20
N GLY A 84 -2.85 3.83 9.50
CA GLY A 84 -2.73 3.92 8.06
C GLY A 84 -3.89 3.26 7.34
N GLY A 85 -3.61 2.60 6.25
CA GLY A 85 -4.54 1.92 5.40
C GLY A 85 -4.62 2.51 4.00
N ARG A 86 -5.07 1.69 3.05
CA ARG A 86 -5.29 2.09 1.66
C ARG A 86 -6.66 2.73 1.52
N TYR A 87 -6.70 3.94 0.98
CA TYR A 87 -7.95 4.63 0.70
C TYR A 87 -8.75 3.87 -0.35
N SER A 88 -10.01 3.57 -0.03
CA SER A 88 -10.93 2.83 -0.89
C SER A 88 -11.27 3.61 -2.17
N SER A 89 -11.85 2.95 -3.18
CA SER A 89 -12.29 3.60 -4.42
C SER A 89 -13.53 4.49 -4.26
N ILE A 90 -14.06 4.61 -3.05
CA ILE A 90 -15.24 5.41 -2.72
C ILE A 90 -14.90 6.90 -2.79
N ASP A 91 -15.84 7.70 -3.19
CA ASP A 91 -15.71 9.17 -3.19
C ASP A 91 -15.47 9.66 -1.77
N PRO A 92 -14.43 10.47 -1.52
CA PRO A 92 -14.25 11.14 -0.24
C PRO A 92 -15.38 12.16 -0.02
N VAL A 93 -15.70 12.46 1.23
CA VAL A 93 -16.77 13.39 1.58
C VAL A 93 -16.18 14.54 2.37
N LEU A 94 -16.36 15.76 1.87
CA LEU A 94 -16.01 16.99 2.56
C LEU A 94 -17.24 17.51 3.31
N THR A 95 -17.07 17.95 4.55
CA THR A 95 -18.16 18.56 5.33
C THR A 95 -18.59 19.90 4.73
N ASP A 96 -19.79 20.35 4.98
CA ASP A 96 -20.33 21.58 4.37
C ASP A 96 -19.59 22.85 4.79
N ASP A 97 -19.03 22.84 6.01
CA ASP A 97 -18.13 23.87 6.51
C ASP A 97 -16.68 23.75 5.97
N GLU A 98 -16.40 22.70 5.15
CA GLU A 98 -15.09 22.34 4.60
C GLU A 98 -14.00 22.14 5.67
N ALA A 99 -14.38 22.03 6.95
CA ALA A 99 -13.44 21.87 8.06
C ALA A 99 -12.92 20.43 8.20
N TYR A 100 -13.66 19.43 7.73
CA TYR A 100 -13.29 18.04 7.84
C TYR A 100 -13.46 17.29 6.52
N LEU A 101 -12.52 16.40 6.26
CA LEU A 101 -12.52 15.49 5.12
C LEU A 101 -12.64 14.04 5.61
N LEU A 102 -13.66 13.33 5.14
CA LEU A 102 -13.90 11.93 5.43
C LEU A 102 -13.39 11.07 4.28
N VAL A 103 -12.52 10.11 4.58
CA VAL A 103 -11.91 9.21 3.60
C VAL A 103 -12.16 7.78 4.01
N GLY A 104 -12.67 6.95 3.09
CA GLY A 104 -12.95 5.55 3.33
C GLY A 104 -11.70 4.67 3.21
N LEU A 105 -11.55 3.74 4.13
CA LEU A 105 -10.72 2.56 4.03
C LEU A 105 -11.61 1.35 3.71
N ASP A 106 -11.04 0.17 3.68
CA ASP A 106 -11.81 -1.06 3.46
C ASP A 106 -12.82 -1.35 4.59
N THR A 107 -12.40 -1.19 5.84
CA THR A 107 -13.20 -1.49 7.04
C THR A 107 -13.40 -0.31 7.99
N ALA A 108 -12.95 0.89 7.60
CA ALA A 108 -13.02 2.08 8.44
C ALA A 108 -13.25 3.34 7.63
N VAL A 109 -13.74 4.40 8.26
CA VAL A 109 -13.76 5.77 7.72
C VAL A 109 -12.86 6.63 8.60
N GLN A 110 -11.91 7.31 7.99
CA GLN A 110 -11.01 8.25 8.65
C GLN A 110 -11.50 9.69 8.44
N VAL A 111 -11.47 10.47 9.50
CA VAL A 111 -11.87 11.88 9.52
C VAL A 111 -10.64 12.73 9.74
N PHE A 112 -10.31 13.57 8.78
CA PHE A 112 -9.16 14.48 8.81
C PHE A 112 -9.62 15.91 8.95
N ALA A 113 -8.90 16.71 9.75
CA ALA A 113 -9.08 18.15 9.79
C ALA A 113 -8.37 18.78 8.57
N THR A 114 -9.09 19.55 7.77
CA THR A 114 -8.55 20.18 6.56
C THR A 114 -7.49 21.23 6.87
N SER A 115 -7.63 21.96 7.97
CA SER A 115 -6.70 23.02 8.38
C SER A 115 -5.32 22.49 8.77
N THR A 116 -5.22 21.28 9.32
CA THR A 116 -3.97 20.71 9.83
C THR A 116 -3.51 19.47 9.09
N SER A 117 -4.31 18.92 8.17
CA SER A 117 -4.10 17.64 7.49
C SER A 117 -3.93 16.45 8.45
N ARG A 118 -4.30 16.59 9.73
CA ARG A 118 -4.14 15.56 10.75
C ARG A 118 -5.39 14.70 10.89
N LEU A 119 -5.17 13.42 11.16
CA LEU A 119 -6.24 12.48 11.50
C LEU A 119 -6.88 12.88 12.84
N SER A 120 -8.15 13.28 12.78
CA SER A 120 -8.94 13.60 13.97
C SER A 120 -9.52 12.34 14.59
N ARG A 121 -10.04 11.43 13.75
CA ARG A 121 -10.78 10.27 14.23
C ARG A 121 -10.85 9.13 13.21
N THR A 122 -11.01 7.91 13.69
CA THR A 122 -11.28 6.73 12.87
C THR A 122 -12.57 6.05 13.34
N LEU A 123 -13.51 5.89 12.41
CA LEU A 123 -14.76 5.15 12.63
C LEU A 123 -14.52 3.71 12.15
N GLN A 124 -14.26 2.81 13.09
CA GLN A 124 -13.92 1.43 12.80
C GLN A 124 -15.16 0.54 12.76
N LEU A 125 -15.35 -0.19 11.66
CA LEU A 125 -16.34 -1.25 11.54
C LEU A 125 -15.76 -2.60 12.01
N GLU A 126 -16.59 -3.62 12.03
CA GLU A 126 -16.16 -5.00 12.29
C GLU A 126 -15.34 -5.52 11.12
N THR A 127 -14.38 -6.39 11.40
CA THR A 127 -13.31 -6.80 10.46
C THR A 127 -13.77 -7.57 9.22
N ASP A 128 -14.98 -8.10 9.24
CA ASP A 128 -15.60 -8.83 8.12
C ASP A 128 -16.51 -7.97 7.24
N GLN A 129 -16.57 -6.66 7.51
CA GLN A 129 -17.46 -5.72 6.83
C GLN A 129 -16.69 -4.77 5.92
N HIS A 130 -16.77 -5.01 4.62
CA HIS A 130 -16.16 -4.14 3.60
C HIS A 130 -17.08 -2.97 3.26
N ILE A 131 -16.57 -1.75 3.38
CA ILE A 131 -17.30 -0.52 3.06
C ILE A 131 -17.40 -0.37 1.53
N ILE A 132 -18.60 -0.11 1.03
CA ILE A 132 -18.89 0.15 -0.38
C ILE A 132 -19.32 1.60 -0.64
N GLY A 133 -19.72 2.32 0.39
CA GLY A 133 -20.15 3.70 0.31
C GLY A 133 -20.38 4.31 1.68
N PHE A 134 -20.24 5.61 1.76
CA PHE A 134 -20.66 6.39 2.93
C PHE A 134 -21.08 7.78 2.47
N SER A 135 -21.98 8.39 3.20
CA SER A 135 -22.50 9.72 2.90
C SER A 135 -22.98 10.41 4.15
N ILE A 136 -22.77 11.72 4.25
CA ILE A 136 -23.37 12.55 5.29
C ILE A 136 -24.87 12.64 5.03
N CYS A 137 -25.63 12.65 6.09
CA CYS A 137 -27.07 12.81 6.04
C CYS A 137 -27.44 14.21 5.50
N PRO A 138 -28.31 14.33 4.48
CA PRO A 138 -28.69 15.62 3.93
C PRO A 138 -29.40 16.54 4.92
N GLU A 139 -30.01 16.00 5.99
CA GLU A 139 -30.80 16.74 6.99
C GLU A 139 -30.04 17.04 8.27
N ASP A 140 -29.03 16.23 8.59
CA ASP A 140 -28.24 16.34 9.80
C ASP A 140 -26.76 16.11 9.48
N HIS A 141 -26.02 17.18 9.39
CA HIS A 141 -24.61 17.20 8.98
C HIS A 141 -23.67 16.48 9.97
N GLU A 142 -24.11 16.17 11.19
CA GLU A 142 -23.34 15.38 12.15
C GLU A 142 -23.49 13.86 11.93
N ILE A 143 -24.47 13.44 11.14
CA ILE A 143 -24.80 12.05 10.91
C ILE A 143 -24.13 11.53 9.63
N LEU A 144 -23.43 10.42 9.75
CA LEU A 144 -22.84 9.67 8.65
C LEU A 144 -23.52 8.30 8.53
N TYR A 145 -23.94 7.96 7.32
CA TYR A 145 -24.37 6.61 6.98
C TYR A 145 -23.22 5.88 6.30
N ILE A 146 -22.91 4.66 6.76
CA ILE A 146 -21.89 3.78 6.18
C ILE A 146 -22.56 2.50 5.70
N PHE A 147 -22.30 2.14 4.44
CA PHE A 147 -22.88 0.99 3.75
C PHE A 147 -21.80 -0.06 3.50
N THR A 148 -22.15 -1.32 3.72
CA THR A 148 -21.21 -2.43 3.55
C THR A 148 -21.64 -3.38 2.44
N SER A 149 -20.68 -4.14 1.90
CA SER A 149 -20.92 -5.14 0.86
C SER A 149 -21.87 -6.26 1.31
N SER A 150 -21.93 -6.55 2.63
CA SER A 150 -22.88 -7.50 3.22
C SER A 150 -24.31 -6.98 3.26
N GLY A 151 -24.54 -5.70 2.89
CA GLY A 151 -25.84 -5.04 2.95
C GLY A 151 -26.17 -4.41 4.30
N SER A 152 -25.25 -4.44 5.27
CA SER A 152 -25.50 -3.74 6.53
C SER A 152 -25.33 -2.23 6.35
N VAL A 153 -26.17 -1.48 7.04
CA VAL A 153 -26.15 -0.02 7.09
C VAL A 153 -25.93 0.41 8.54
N SER A 154 -24.99 1.30 8.77
CA SER A 154 -24.72 1.84 10.10
C SER A 154 -24.82 3.36 10.11
N LYS A 155 -25.48 3.88 11.14
CA LYS A 155 -25.65 5.30 11.39
C LYS A 155 -24.68 5.73 12.49
N TRP A 156 -23.84 6.71 12.19
CA TRP A 156 -22.82 7.22 13.09
C TRP A 156 -22.98 8.71 13.29
N ASN A 157 -22.70 9.19 14.50
CA ASN A 157 -22.32 10.58 14.67
C ASN A 157 -20.79 10.63 14.45
N TRP A 158 -20.38 11.17 13.30
CA TRP A 158 -18.97 11.16 12.90
C TRP A 158 -18.11 12.06 13.79
N ASN A 159 -18.70 13.14 14.33
CA ASN A 159 -18.00 14.07 15.21
C ASN A 159 -17.72 13.45 16.59
N SER A 160 -18.66 12.75 17.21
CA SER A 160 -18.44 12.05 18.49
C SER A 160 -17.80 10.66 18.32
N GLY A 161 -17.83 10.09 17.11
CA GLY A 161 -17.35 8.73 16.83
C GLY A 161 -18.25 7.62 17.38
N LYS A 162 -19.49 7.93 17.75
CA LYS A 162 -20.43 6.97 18.30
C LYS A 162 -21.35 6.40 17.22
N ARG A 163 -21.49 5.07 17.19
CA ARG A 163 -22.49 4.39 16.37
C ARG A 163 -23.85 4.51 17.04
N ILE A 164 -24.81 5.11 16.34
CA ILE A 164 -26.17 5.37 16.84
C ILE A 164 -27.08 4.18 16.55
N ALA A 165 -27.02 3.64 15.33
CA ALA A 165 -27.86 2.54 14.90
C ALA A 165 -27.16 1.65 13.89
N ARG A 166 -27.62 0.41 13.75
CA ARG A 166 -27.20 -0.53 12.74
C ARG A 166 -28.40 -1.34 12.27
N TRP A 167 -28.46 -1.56 10.98
CA TRP A 167 -29.44 -2.40 10.31
C TRP A 167 -28.75 -3.42 9.43
N GLU A 168 -29.31 -4.59 9.32
CA GLU A 168 -28.78 -5.68 8.48
C GLU A 168 -29.77 -6.02 7.37
N SER A 169 -29.28 -6.20 6.17
CA SER A 169 -30.00 -6.70 5.02
C SER A 169 -29.51 -8.09 4.64
N THR A 170 -30.36 -8.88 4.03
CA THR A 170 -30.00 -10.22 3.53
C THR A 170 -29.36 -10.21 2.16
N CYS A 171 -29.33 -9.07 1.48
CA CYS A 171 -28.83 -8.90 0.13
C CYS A 171 -27.41 -8.29 0.16
N THR A 172 -26.56 -8.74 -0.76
CA THR A 172 -25.25 -8.09 -0.98
C THR A 172 -25.46 -6.80 -1.77
N THR A 173 -24.80 -5.74 -1.37
CA THR A 173 -24.89 -4.41 -1.99
C THR A 173 -23.62 -4.06 -2.75
N THR A 174 -23.74 -3.44 -3.93
CA THR A 174 -22.58 -3.05 -4.76
C THR A 174 -22.39 -1.55 -4.87
N SER A 175 -23.45 -0.75 -4.87
CA SER A 175 -23.37 0.71 -4.92
C SER A 175 -24.60 1.32 -4.25
N THR A 176 -24.45 2.50 -3.65
CA THR A 176 -25.51 3.21 -2.93
C THR A 176 -25.50 4.69 -3.23
N SER A 177 -26.67 5.33 -3.15
CA SER A 177 -26.85 6.77 -3.24
C SER A 177 -27.98 7.20 -2.30
N LEU A 178 -27.83 8.35 -1.63
CA LEU A 178 -28.84 8.91 -0.73
C LEU A 178 -29.61 10.03 -1.42
N ALA A 179 -30.87 10.13 -1.06
CA ALA A 179 -31.74 11.27 -1.40
C ALA A 179 -32.59 11.66 -0.21
N SER A 180 -33.03 12.92 -0.16
CA SER A 180 -33.95 13.44 0.83
C SER A 180 -35.28 13.70 0.17
N SER A 181 -36.34 13.16 0.71
CA SER A 181 -37.70 13.33 0.19
C SER A 181 -38.65 13.75 1.27
N GLY A 182 -39.64 14.60 0.94
CA GLY A 182 -40.67 15.05 1.86
C GLY A 182 -40.78 16.57 1.97
N LYS A 183 -41.85 17.06 2.62
CA LYS A 183 -42.10 18.49 2.86
C LYS A 183 -41.27 19.01 4.04
N LYS A 184 -41.01 20.33 4.06
CA LYS A 184 -40.32 20.99 5.18
C LYS A 184 -40.96 20.57 6.50
N GLY A 185 -40.23 19.82 7.32
CA GLY A 185 -40.65 19.37 8.65
C GLY A 185 -40.91 17.87 8.82
N ASN A 186 -41.05 17.11 7.71
CA ASN A 186 -41.16 15.64 7.76
C ASN A 186 -40.43 15.01 6.57
N LYS A 187 -39.09 15.21 6.53
CA LYS A 187 -38.26 14.66 5.47
C LYS A 187 -37.81 13.26 5.81
N SER A 188 -37.96 12.34 4.87
CA SER A 188 -37.47 10.98 4.96
C SER A 188 -36.19 10.82 4.14
N ILE A 189 -35.22 10.07 4.65
CA ILE A 189 -33.98 9.77 3.98
C ILE A 189 -34.17 8.46 3.23
N LEU A 190 -33.99 8.49 1.92
CA LEU A 190 -34.11 7.35 1.04
C LEU A 190 -32.72 6.91 0.60
N CYS A 191 -32.45 5.61 0.74
CA CYS A 191 -31.24 4.97 0.24
C CYS A 191 -31.60 4.13 -0.99
N PHE A 192 -31.02 4.49 -2.12
CA PHE A 192 -31.07 3.71 -3.36
C PHE A 192 -29.86 2.80 -3.40
N ALA A 193 -30.06 1.51 -3.51
CA ALA A 193 -29.01 0.53 -3.49
C ALA A 193 -29.14 -0.47 -4.64
N THR A 194 -28.01 -0.74 -5.28
CA THR A 194 -27.91 -1.87 -6.22
C THR A 194 -27.56 -3.12 -5.43
N THR A 195 -28.45 -4.09 -5.44
CA THR A 195 -28.33 -5.30 -4.60
C THR A 195 -28.35 -6.56 -5.44
N SER A 196 -27.72 -7.61 -4.95
CA SER A 196 -27.75 -8.94 -5.53
C SER A 196 -28.25 -9.93 -4.48
N GLN A 197 -29.22 -10.75 -4.86
CA GLN A 197 -29.71 -11.84 -4.04
C GLN A 197 -28.84 -13.09 -4.18
N LYS A 198 -28.96 -14.02 -3.24
CA LYS A 198 -28.25 -15.31 -3.28
C LYS A 198 -28.58 -16.15 -4.51
N ASP A 199 -29.75 -15.95 -5.10
CA ASP A 199 -30.22 -16.61 -6.32
C ASP A 199 -29.64 -15.99 -7.61
N GLY A 200 -28.73 -15.02 -7.48
CA GLY A 200 -28.10 -14.33 -8.61
C GLY A 200 -28.96 -13.24 -9.24
N LYS A 201 -30.19 -13.03 -8.81
CA LYS A 201 -31.03 -11.91 -9.23
C LYS A 201 -30.47 -10.60 -8.73
N ARG A 202 -30.44 -9.61 -9.60
CA ARG A 202 -29.92 -8.26 -9.34
C ARG A 202 -31.08 -7.28 -9.39
N GLN A 203 -31.05 -6.32 -8.46
CA GLN A 203 -32.15 -5.39 -8.31
C GLN A 203 -31.68 -4.05 -7.79
N ILE A 204 -32.46 -3.01 -8.08
CA ILE A 204 -32.36 -1.72 -7.41
C ILE A 204 -33.43 -1.68 -6.32
N THR A 205 -33.01 -1.45 -5.10
CA THR A 205 -33.88 -1.34 -3.93
C THR A 205 -33.90 0.09 -3.41
N ILE A 206 -35.05 0.53 -2.94
CA ILE A 206 -35.23 1.82 -2.28
C ILE A 206 -35.54 1.52 -0.82
N ASN A 207 -34.75 2.05 0.09
CA ASN A 207 -34.86 1.79 1.52
C ASN A 207 -35.03 3.09 2.28
N ALA A 208 -36.02 3.20 3.18
CA ALA A 208 -36.09 4.33 4.09
C ALA A 208 -35.24 4.10 5.32
N LEU A 209 -34.40 5.09 5.63
CA LEU A 209 -33.48 5.10 6.75
C LEU A 209 -34.08 5.98 7.86
N GLY A 210 -34.43 5.46 9.02
CA GLY A 210 -34.96 6.24 10.14
C GLY A 210 -35.82 5.44 11.06
N GLY A 211 -36.34 4.30 10.61
CA GLY A 211 -37.17 3.40 11.45
C GLY A 211 -36.35 2.40 12.26
N LYS A 212 -37.02 1.66 13.14
CA LYS A 212 -36.42 0.53 13.88
C LYS A 212 -35.96 -0.61 12.92
N LYS A 213 -36.60 -0.74 11.76
CA LYS A 213 -36.26 -1.69 10.70
C LYS A 213 -36.18 -0.94 9.39
N ILE A 214 -35.28 -1.35 8.48
CA ILE A 214 -35.24 -0.86 7.11
C ILE A 214 -36.46 -1.45 6.38
N GLN A 215 -37.36 -0.57 5.90
CA GLN A 215 -38.37 -0.94 4.94
C GLN A 215 -37.83 -0.66 3.54
N GLY A 216 -37.81 -1.68 2.70
CA GLY A 216 -37.30 -1.58 1.35
C GLY A 216 -38.29 -2.09 0.32
N THR A 217 -38.38 -1.39 -0.80
CA THR A 217 -39.15 -1.80 -1.97
C THR A 217 -38.20 -2.05 -3.15
N ILE A 218 -38.54 -3.01 -3.98
CA ILE A 218 -37.79 -3.30 -5.22
C ILE A 218 -38.30 -2.33 -6.27
N ALA A 219 -37.37 -1.50 -6.80
CA ALA A 219 -37.71 -0.54 -7.83
C ALA A 219 -37.48 -1.09 -9.25
N LEU A 220 -36.49 -1.96 -9.43
CA LEU A 220 -36.15 -2.57 -10.72
C LEU A 220 -35.50 -3.94 -10.47
N GLU A 221 -35.92 -4.95 -11.24
CA GLU A 221 -35.20 -6.21 -11.37
C GLU A 221 -34.48 -6.27 -12.72
N THR A 222 -33.22 -6.70 -12.73
CA THR A 222 -32.38 -6.76 -13.92
C THR A 222 -31.40 -7.93 -13.86
N ASN A 223 -30.97 -8.41 -15.02
CA ASN A 223 -29.91 -9.41 -15.13
C ASN A 223 -28.50 -8.78 -15.21
N GLN A 224 -28.44 -7.46 -15.39
CA GLN A 224 -27.20 -6.69 -15.52
C GLN A 224 -26.56 -6.42 -14.17
N LYS A 225 -25.21 -6.46 -14.09
CA LYS A 225 -24.46 -6.10 -12.88
C LYS A 225 -24.27 -4.58 -12.84
N LEU A 226 -25.16 -3.89 -12.16
CA LEU A 226 -25.07 -2.46 -11.99
C LEU A 226 -23.96 -2.10 -10.98
N ASN A 227 -22.96 -1.40 -11.45
CA ASN A 227 -21.78 -1.04 -10.63
C ASN A 227 -21.89 0.36 -10.03
N ASN A 228 -22.62 1.26 -10.70
CA ASN A 228 -22.75 2.66 -10.30
C ASN A 228 -24.22 3.08 -10.30
N ILE A 229 -24.61 3.79 -9.23
CA ILE A 229 -25.93 4.40 -9.12
C ILE A 229 -25.77 5.86 -8.66
N LYS A 230 -26.50 6.76 -9.30
CA LYS A 230 -26.63 8.16 -8.90
C LYS A 230 -28.09 8.56 -8.91
N VAL A 231 -28.44 9.38 -7.91
CA VAL A 231 -29.81 9.82 -7.70
C VAL A 231 -29.81 11.34 -7.53
N THR A 232 -30.81 12.01 -8.05
CA THR A 232 -31.06 13.44 -7.80
C THR A 232 -31.35 13.67 -6.33
N HIS A 233 -31.02 14.85 -5.83
CA HIS A 233 -31.17 15.18 -4.40
C HIS A 233 -32.60 14.93 -3.86
N ASP A 234 -33.60 15.15 -4.70
CA ASP A 234 -35.03 14.97 -4.43
C ASP A 234 -35.52 13.53 -4.63
N GLY A 235 -34.66 12.62 -5.14
CA GLY A 235 -35.01 11.25 -5.44
C GLY A 235 -35.89 11.06 -6.70
N GLN A 236 -36.16 12.10 -7.46
CA GLN A 236 -37.06 12.02 -8.62
C GLN A 236 -36.47 11.25 -9.79
N VAL A 237 -35.17 11.31 -10.00
CA VAL A 237 -34.48 10.64 -11.09
C VAL A 237 -33.36 9.77 -10.55
N VAL A 238 -33.34 8.52 -10.98
CA VAL A 238 -32.33 7.52 -10.65
C VAL A 238 -31.65 7.07 -11.91
N ILE A 239 -30.33 7.11 -11.94
CA ILE A 239 -29.55 6.59 -13.07
C ILE A 239 -28.58 5.52 -12.55
N ALA A 240 -28.58 4.35 -13.20
CA ALA A 240 -27.70 3.25 -12.87
C ALA A 240 -27.06 2.70 -14.15
N SER A 241 -25.80 2.23 -14.07
CA SER A 241 -25.06 1.73 -15.21
C SER A 241 -24.20 0.51 -14.88
N ASP A 242 -24.04 -0.38 -15.86
CA ASP A 242 -23.04 -1.47 -15.87
C ASP A 242 -21.80 -1.13 -16.73
N GLY A 243 -21.79 0.07 -17.35
CA GLY A 243 -20.78 0.51 -18.30
C GLY A 243 -21.24 0.47 -19.76
N LYS A 244 -22.09 -0.49 -20.16
CA LYS A 244 -22.67 -0.60 -21.52
C LYS A 244 -24.15 -0.26 -21.56
N HIS A 245 -24.87 -0.54 -20.50
CA HIS A 245 -26.30 -0.25 -20.37
C HIS A 245 -26.50 0.86 -19.34
N LEU A 246 -27.43 1.73 -19.64
CA LEU A 246 -27.86 2.81 -18.78
C LEU A 246 -29.34 2.63 -18.49
N PHE A 247 -29.67 2.55 -17.21
CA PHE A 247 -31.04 2.47 -16.71
C PHE A 247 -31.41 3.81 -16.09
N MET A 248 -32.52 4.37 -16.50
CA MET A 248 -33.05 5.61 -15.95
C MET A 248 -34.46 5.39 -15.44
N GLY A 249 -34.64 5.62 -14.14
CA GLY A 249 -35.91 5.61 -13.45
C GLY A 249 -36.37 7.04 -13.18
N THR A 250 -37.60 7.36 -13.55
CA THR A 250 -38.26 8.62 -13.19
C THR A 250 -39.44 8.34 -12.28
N ALA A 251 -39.54 9.02 -11.16
CA ALA A 251 -40.65 8.85 -10.23
C ALA A 251 -41.97 9.27 -10.90
N THR A 252 -43.02 8.47 -10.69
CA THR A 252 -44.37 8.79 -11.21
C THR A 252 -45.11 9.79 -10.34
N SER A 253 -44.72 9.92 -9.09
CA SER A 253 -45.29 10.86 -8.11
C SER A 253 -44.28 11.92 -7.71
N THR A 254 -44.68 13.15 -7.59
CA THR A 254 -43.87 14.25 -7.09
C THR A 254 -43.63 14.17 -5.58
N GLU A 255 -44.47 13.41 -4.85
CA GLU A 255 -44.39 13.23 -3.38
C GLU A 255 -43.92 11.79 -3.09
N LEU A 256 -42.67 11.62 -2.63
CA LEU A 256 -42.09 10.33 -2.25
C LEU A 256 -42.26 10.06 -0.75
N GLU A 257 -43.43 10.39 -0.19
CA GLU A 257 -43.68 10.29 1.28
C GLU A 257 -43.90 8.85 1.75
N ASN A 258 -44.53 8.00 0.92
CA ASN A 258 -44.82 6.60 1.26
C ASN A 258 -44.09 5.65 0.35
N LEU A 259 -43.15 4.88 0.88
CA LEU A 259 -42.38 3.87 0.14
C LEU A 259 -43.21 2.85 -0.61
N GLU A 260 -44.39 2.48 -0.07
CA GLU A 260 -45.28 1.48 -0.65
C GLU A 260 -45.94 1.97 -1.95
N THR A 261 -46.03 3.30 -2.12
CA THR A 261 -46.66 3.93 -3.30
C THR A 261 -45.67 4.49 -4.32
N VAL A 262 -44.37 4.47 -4.00
CA VAL A 262 -43.33 4.99 -4.90
C VAL A 262 -43.14 4.04 -6.07
N GLN A 263 -43.54 4.47 -7.25
CA GLN A 263 -43.31 3.76 -8.49
C GLN A 263 -42.40 4.60 -9.40
N TYR A 264 -41.47 3.90 -10.05
CA TYR A 264 -40.58 4.48 -11.07
C TYR A 264 -40.91 3.93 -12.44
N THR A 265 -40.95 4.84 -13.41
CA THR A 265 -40.98 4.43 -14.82
C THR A 265 -39.54 4.25 -15.29
N TRP A 266 -39.18 3.02 -15.61
CA TRP A 266 -37.82 2.66 -16.03
C TRP A 266 -37.71 2.65 -17.55
N ARG A 267 -36.56 3.13 -18.00
CA ARG A 267 -36.14 3.12 -19.40
C ARG A 267 -34.69 2.63 -19.48
N GLU A 268 -34.40 1.83 -20.51
CA GLU A 268 -33.07 1.27 -20.76
C GLU A 268 -32.51 1.83 -22.06
N ALA A 269 -31.23 2.13 -22.09
CA ALA A 269 -30.51 2.50 -23.29
C ALA A 269 -29.14 1.79 -23.31
N THR A 270 -28.79 1.30 -24.52
CA THR A 270 -27.46 0.77 -24.75
C THR A 270 -26.53 1.90 -25.21
N LEU A 271 -25.40 2.07 -24.50
CA LEU A 271 -24.43 3.09 -24.84
C LEU A 271 -23.55 2.65 -26.03
N PRO A 272 -23.16 3.57 -26.91
CA PRO A 272 -22.26 3.29 -28.03
C PRO A 272 -20.82 3.01 -27.58
N VAL A 273 -20.51 3.35 -26.32
CA VAL A 273 -19.17 3.30 -25.73
C VAL A 273 -19.22 2.60 -24.37
N ASN A 274 -18.07 2.12 -23.90
CA ASN A 274 -17.95 1.58 -22.54
C ASN A 274 -17.71 2.74 -21.55
N ALA A 275 -18.75 3.09 -20.79
CA ALA A 275 -18.68 4.15 -19.79
C ALA A 275 -17.94 3.66 -18.54
N THR A 276 -16.95 4.42 -18.11
CA THR A 276 -16.15 4.15 -16.91
C THR A 276 -16.70 4.88 -15.68
N CYS A 277 -17.24 6.07 -15.90
CA CYS A 277 -17.84 6.94 -14.88
C CYS A 277 -18.94 7.79 -15.50
N PHE A 278 -19.81 8.31 -14.65
CA PHE A 278 -20.82 9.29 -15.07
C PHE A 278 -21.18 10.23 -13.94
N ASP A 279 -21.72 11.39 -14.32
CA ASP A 279 -22.29 12.35 -13.39
C ASP A 279 -23.53 13.01 -13.98
N ILE A 280 -24.42 13.50 -13.12
CA ILE A 280 -25.71 14.07 -13.49
C ILE A 280 -25.83 15.50 -12.98
N GLN A 281 -26.45 16.37 -13.78
CA GLN A 281 -26.78 17.73 -13.44
C GLN A 281 -28.26 17.98 -13.66
N VAL A 282 -28.93 18.54 -12.66
CA VAL A 282 -30.34 18.91 -12.76
C VAL A 282 -30.42 20.35 -13.26
N GLN A 283 -31.05 20.54 -14.40
CA GLN A 283 -31.25 21.86 -15.01
C GLN A 283 -32.59 22.50 -14.61
N GLY A 284 -33.55 21.66 -14.21
CA GLY A 284 -34.89 22.07 -13.82
C GLY A 284 -35.79 20.87 -13.58
N PRO A 285 -37.05 21.06 -13.20
CA PRO A 285 -38.00 19.97 -12.97
C PRO A 285 -38.07 19.03 -14.18
N GLY A 286 -37.62 17.80 -14.04
CA GLY A 286 -37.65 16.79 -15.13
C GLY A 286 -36.59 16.91 -16.21
N SER A 287 -35.70 17.91 -16.15
CA SER A 287 -34.58 18.05 -17.10
C SER A 287 -33.27 17.72 -16.42
N VAL A 288 -32.63 16.63 -16.86
CA VAL A 288 -31.36 16.13 -16.32
C VAL A 288 -30.36 16.01 -17.47
N ASP A 289 -29.18 16.58 -17.28
CA ASP A 289 -28.04 16.44 -18.16
C ASP A 289 -27.11 15.34 -17.62
N LEU A 290 -26.48 14.61 -18.52
CA LEU A 290 -25.62 13.48 -18.21
C LEU A 290 -24.25 13.65 -18.86
N ALA A 291 -23.20 13.55 -18.08
CA ALA A 291 -21.82 13.45 -18.55
C ALA A 291 -21.31 12.04 -18.35
N LEU A 292 -20.79 11.40 -19.39
CA LEU A 292 -20.23 10.05 -19.39
C LEU A 292 -18.75 10.09 -19.73
N GLY A 293 -17.90 9.51 -18.89
CA GLY A 293 -16.50 9.26 -19.22
C GLY A 293 -16.34 7.89 -19.90
N GLU A 294 -15.49 7.84 -20.92
CA GLU A 294 -15.23 6.68 -21.75
C GLU A 294 -13.85 6.07 -21.48
N SER A 295 -13.71 4.76 -21.64
CA SER A 295 -12.41 4.07 -21.57
C SER A 295 -11.41 4.53 -22.65
N GLY A 296 -11.90 5.09 -23.77
CA GLY A 296 -11.11 5.66 -24.86
C GLY A 296 -10.72 7.13 -24.67
N GLY A 297 -10.93 7.72 -23.49
CA GLY A 297 -10.50 9.08 -23.17
C GLY A 297 -11.44 10.21 -23.61
N SER A 298 -12.65 9.89 -24.06
CA SER A 298 -13.65 10.87 -24.42
C SER A 298 -14.68 11.06 -23.32
N ILE A 299 -15.29 12.23 -23.29
CA ILE A 299 -16.44 12.54 -22.45
C ILE A 299 -17.63 12.84 -23.36
N LEU A 300 -18.73 12.13 -23.14
CA LEU A 300 -19.98 12.33 -23.88
C LEU A 300 -20.98 13.08 -23.00
N ILE A 301 -21.52 14.16 -23.51
CA ILE A 301 -22.50 14.99 -22.81
C ILE A 301 -23.85 14.85 -23.53
N TYR A 302 -24.83 14.39 -22.77
CA TYR A 302 -26.22 14.32 -23.19
C TYR A 302 -27.02 15.41 -22.45
N GLN A 303 -27.50 16.39 -23.18
CA GLN A 303 -28.41 17.40 -22.64
C GLN A 303 -29.83 16.83 -22.63
N ASN A 304 -30.57 17.04 -21.58
CA ASN A 304 -31.93 16.51 -21.39
C ASN A 304 -32.06 15.03 -21.78
N VAL A 305 -31.45 14.18 -20.96
CA VAL A 305 -31.31 12.72 -21.20
C VAL A 305 -32.63 12.05 -21.53
N LEU A 306 -33.74 12.49 -20.92
CA LEU A 306 -35.06 11.94 -21.19
C LEU A 306 -35.47 12.08 -22.65
N ASN A 307 -35.20 13.20 -23.27
CA ASN A 307 -35.55 13.48 -24.65
C ASN A 307 -34.50 12.94 -25.65
N THR A 308 -33.21 13.08 -25.31
CA THR A 308 -32.12 12.77 -26.25
C THR A 308 -31.79 11.29 -26.32
N LEU A 309 -31.76 10.59 -25.19
CA LEU A 309 -31.38 9.18 -25.13
C LEU A 309 -32.60 8.24 -25.04
N PHE A 310 -33.66 8.66 -24.38
CA PHE A 310 -34.83 7.84 -24.06
C PHE A 310 -36.14 8.29 -24.76
N GLY A 311 -36.09 9.30 -25.63
CA GLY A 311 -37.24 9.79 -26.35
C GLY A 311 -37.87 8.72 -27.28
N LYS A 312 -39.21 8.60 -27.27
CA LYS A 312 -39.97 7.67 -28.10
C LYS A 312 -40.25 8.21 -29.52
N ASP A 313 -40.12 9.53 -29.71
CA ASP A 313 -40.49 10.14 -30.99
C ASP A 313 -39.35 9.97 -32.01
N ILE A 314 -39.64 9.15 -33.03
CA ILE A 314 -38.77 8.88 -34.17
C ILE A 314 -38.51 10.16 -35.00
N SER A 315 -39.35 11.19 -34.85
CA SER A 315 -39.27 12.47 -35.54
C SER A 315 -38.28 13.46 -34.95
N VAL A 316 -37.89 13.33 -33.67
CA VAL A 316 -36.82 14.10 -33.07
C VAL A 316 -35.50 13.46 -33.47
N LYS A 317 -34.76 14.10 -34.40
CA LYS A 317 -33.40 13.68 -34.76
C LYS A 317 -32.67 13.38 -33.46
N ARG A 318 -32.26 12.12 -33.27
CA ARG A 318 -31.40 11.72 -32.12
C ARG A 318 -30.23 12.70 -32.08
N THR A 319 -30.26 13.63 -31.15
CA THR A 319 -29.23 14.62 -31.05
C THR A 319 -27.97 13.86 -30.63
N SER A 320 -26.95 13.89 -31.46
CA SER A 320 -25.68 13.25 -31.13
C SER A 320 -25.12 13.90 -29.88
N PRO A 321 -24.54 13.12 -28.94
CA PRO A 321 -23.95 13.69 -27.74
C PRO A 321 -22.80 14.63 -28.10
N ARG A 322 -22.65 15.69 -27.34
CA ARG A 322 -21.47 16.55 -27.47
C ARG A 322 -20.27 15.76 -26.99
N LYS A 323 -19.25 15.61 -27.83
CA LYS A 323 -18.03 14.86 -27.52
C LYS A 323 -16.91 15.82 -27.13
N LEU A 324 -16.35 15.65 -25.94
CA LEU A 324 -15.14 16.31 -25.48
C LEU A 324 -14.02 15.27 -25.47
N HIS A 325 -12.87 15.59 -26.06
CA HIS A 325 -11.76 14.65 -26.14
C HIS A 325 -10.44 15.37 -25.88
N TRP A 326 -9.70 14.83 -24.89
CA TRP A 326 -8.35 15.26 -24.55
C TRP A 326 -7.55 14.13 -23.89
N HIS A 327 -8.19 13.34 -23.02
CA HIS A 327 -7.53 12.22 -22.38
C HIS A 327 -7.15 11.15 -23.41
N ARG A 328 -5.99 10.55 -23.26
CA ARG A 328 -5.51 9.46 -24.11
C ARG A 328 -5.91 8.10 -23.57
N GLY A 329 -5.90 7.96 -22.23
CA GLY A 329 -6.34 6.79 -21.51
C GLY A 329 -7.76 6.91 -20.98
N SER A 330 -8.15 5.98 -20.14
CA SER A 330 -9.46 5.96 -19.50
C SER A 330 -9.73 7.22 -18.69
N VAL A 331 -10.91 7.78 -18.85
CA VAL A 331 -11.45 8.80 -17.97
C VAL A 331 -11.96 8.12 -16.70
N ASN A 332 -11.31 8.32 -15.58
CA ASN A 332 -11.67 7.64 -14.34
C ASN A 332 -12.80 8.35 -13.59
N THR A 333 -12.90 9.65 -13.74
CA THR A 333 -13.88 10.48 -13.05
C THR A 333 -14.31 11.67 -13.88
N VAL A 334 -15.60 11.97 -13.83
CA VAL A 334 -16.23 13.16 -14.43
C VAL A 334 -17.17 13.75 -13.40
N ARG A 335 -17.16 15.08 -13.24
CA ARG A 335 -18.07 15.82 -12.37
C ARG A 335 -18.55 17.09 -13.04
N TRP A 336 -19.78 17.43 -12.75
CA TRP A 336 -20.31 18.75 -13.04
C TRP A 336 -19.88 19.76 -11.97
N SER A 337 -19.60 20.99 -12.37
CA SER A 337 -19.56 22.11 -11.42
C SER A 337 -20.96 22.40 -10.88
N LYS A 338 -21.04 23.02 -9.71
CA LYS A 338 -22.34 23.33 -9.06
C LYS A 338 -23.26 24.20 -9.92
N ASP A 339 -22.67 25.13 -10.67
CA ASP A 339 -23.37 26.02 -11.58
C ASP A 339 -23.72 25.40 -12.94
N GLY A 340 -23.24 24.17 -13.21
CA GLY A 340 -23.48 23.48 -14.47
C GLY A 340 -22.68 23.99 -15.67
N ASN A 341 -21.80 25.00 -15.49
CA ASN A 341 -21.07 25.63 -16.56
C ASN A 341 -19.78 24.90 -16.96
N TYR A 342 -19.27 24.09 -16.04
CA TYR A 342 -18.02 23.36 -16.23
C TYR A 342 -18.20 21.87 -16.03
N ILE A 343 -17.39 21.10 -16.76
CA ILE A 343 -17.11 19.70 -16.46
C ILE A 343 -15.68 19.59 -15.98
N ILE A 344 -15.48 18.86 -14.91
CA ILE A 344 -14.19 18.53 -14.33
C ILE A 344 -13.92 17.06 -14.62
N SER A 345 -12.77 16.75 -15.19
CA SER A 345 -12.40 15.36 -15.51
C SER A 345 -10.99 15.02 -15.06
N GLY A 346 -10.77 13.75 -14.76
CA GLY A 346 -9.49 13.19 -14.40
C GLY A 346 -9.34 11.76 -14.90
N GLY A 347 -8.11 11.37 -15.21
CA GLY A 347 -7.80 10.07 -15.78
C GLY A 347 -6.40 9.60 -15.46
N GLN A 348 -5.89 8.74 -16.33
CA GLN A 348 -4.57 8.09 -16.19
C GLN A 348 -3.39 9.07 -16.35
N GLU A 349 -3.60 10.22 -16.99
CA GLU A 349 -2.54 11.18 -17.35
C GLU A 349 -2.05 12.03 -16.19
N SER A 350 -2.60 11.87 -14.97
CA SER A 350 -2.27 12.69 -13.79
C SER A 350 -2.52 14.18 -14.01
N VAL A 351 -3.50 14.52 -14.84
CA VAL A 351 -3.91 15.90 -15.17
C VAL A 351 -5.40 16.04 -14.91
N MET A 352 -5.78 17.06 -14.17
CA MET A 352 -7.16 17.46 -14.03
C MET A 352 -7.52 18.46 -15.13
N VAL A 353 -8.61 18.23 -15.83
CA VAL A 353 -9.07 19.08 -16.93
C VAL A 353 -10.42 19.69 -16.57
N LEU A 354 -10.51 21.02 -16.65
CA LEU A 354 -11.73 21.78 -16.51
C LEU A 354 -12.19 22.22 -17.90
N TRP A 355 -13.41 21.86 -18.24
CA TRP A 355 -14.02 22.17 -19.52
C TRP A 355 -15.11 23.22 -19.34
N GLN A 356 -14.92 24.41 -19.91
CA GLN A 356 -15.97 25.40 -19.96
C GLN A 356 -16.90 25.07 -21.12
N LEU A 357 -18.16 24.83 -20.83
CA LEU A 357 -19.09 24.30 -21.82
C LEU A 357 -19.50 25.33 -22.86
N ASP A 358 -19.72 26.57 -22.46
CA ASP A 358 -20.17 27.64 -23.36
C ASP A 358 -19.09 28.04 -24.36
N THR A 359 -17.87 28.26 -23.89
CA THR A 359 -16.77 28.75 -24.72
C THR A 359 -15.93 27.67 -25.35
N GLY A 360 -16.04 26.43 -24.89
CA GLY A 360 -15.19 25.28 -25.28
C GLY A 360 -13.75 25.40 -24.80
N ARG A 361 -13.44 26.38 -23.93
CA ARG A 361 -12.10 26.54 -23.34
C ARG A 361 -11.79 25.42 -22.39
N LYS A 362 -10.51 25.07 -22.32
CA LYS A 362 -9.98 24.05 -21.41
C LYS A 362 -8.94 24.67 -20.49
N GLN A 363 -9.01 24.32 -19.22
CA GLN A 363 -7.98 24.68 -18.25
C GLN A 363 -7.41 23.37 -17.67
N PHE A 364 -6.12 23.33 -17.42
CA PHE A 364 -5.42 22.14 -17.00
C PHE A 364 -4.73 22.41 -15.66
N LEU A 365 -4.83 21.43 -14.75
CA LEU A 365 -3.96 21.31 -13.60
C LEU A 365 -3.02 20.11 -13.84
N PRO A 366 -1.81 20.38 -14.36
CA PRO A 366 -0.84 19.33 -14.70
C PRO A 366 -0.02 18.88 -13.50
N HIS A 367 0.78 17.83 -13.70
CA HIS A 367 1.82 17.37 -12.78
C HIS A 367 1.33 16.95 -11.41
N LEU A 368 0.15 16.34 -11.32
CA LEU A 368 -0.24 15.63 -10.12
C LEU A 368 0.67 14.40 -9.94
N SER A 369 0.89 14.00 -8.69
CA SER A 369 1.84 12.93 -8.34
C SER A 369 1.49 11.55 -8.91
N SER A 370 0.22 11.33 -9.25
CA SER A 370 -0.29 10.02 -9.68
C SER A 370 -1.60 10.18 -10.47
N PRO A 371 -2.07 9.14 -11.19
CA PRO A 371 -3.37 9.12 -11.83
C PRO A 371 -4.50 9.52 -10.89
N ILE A 372 -5.47 10.24 -11.43
CA ILE A 372 -6.66 10.66 -10.70
C ILE A 372 -7.64 9.48 -10.65
N CYS A 373 -8.05 9.10 -9.44
CA CYS A 373 -9.06 8.08 -9.22
C CYS A 373 -10.46 8.69 -9.10
N ASN A 374 -10.62 9.68 -8.22
CA ASN A 374 -11.90 10.33 -7.95
C ASN A 374 -11.72 11.84 -7.86
N ILE A 375 -12.74 12.57 -8.26
CA ILE A 375 -12.90 14.01 -8.02
C ILE A 375 -14.26 14.21 -7.38
N VAL A 376 -14.33 15.05 -6.35
CA VAL A 376 -15.58 15.47 -5.71
C VAL A 376 -15.59 16.99 -5.66
N VAL A 377 -16.72 17.59 -5.95
CA VAL A 377 -16.95 19.04 -5.82
C VAL A 377 -17.61 19.28 -4.46
N SER A 378 -17.10 20.24 -3.69
CA SER A 378 -17.67 20.57 -2.39
C SER A 378 -19.13 21.03 -2.50
N SER A 379 -19.87 20.94 -1.39
CA SER A 379 -21.26 21.40 -1.33
C SER A 379 -21.40 22.91 -1.62
N SER A 380 -20.41 23.70 -1.25
CA SER A 380 -20.31 25.13 -1.54
C SER A 380 -19.86 25.44 -2.98
N GLY A 381 -19.16 24.48 -3.65
CA GLY A 381 -18.50 24.67 -4.93
C GLY A 381 -17.16 25.42 -4.84
N SER A 382 -16.66 25.72 -3.62
CA SER A 382 -15.40 26.44 -3.39
C SER A 382 -14.17 25.57 -3.48
N SER A 383 -14.32 24.25 -3.33
CA SER A 383 -13.21 23.29 -3.29
C SER A 383 -13.43 22.04 -4.14
N TYR A 384 -12.36 21.51 -4.68
CA TYR A 384 -12.31 20.19 -5.29
C TYR A 384 -11.54 19.22 -4.38
N VAL A 385 -12.10 18.06 -4.12
CA VAL A 385 -11.38 16.97 -3.47
C VAL A 385 -10.91 16.00 -4.55
N VAL A 386 -9.61 15.86 -4.70
CA VAL A 386 -8.98 14.99 -5.71
C VAL A 386 -8.28 13.84 -5.02
N LYS A 387 -8.71 12.62 -5.31
CA LYS A 387 -8.08 11.40 -4.84
C LYS A 387 -7.20 10.81 -5.92
N LEU A 388 -5.96 10.48 -5.57
CA LEU A 388 -4.94 9.96 -6.45
C LEU A 388 -4.68 8.45 -6.20
N ALA A 389 -4.10 7.79 -7.18
CA ALA A 389 -3.79 6.35 -7.11
C ALA A 389 -2.62 6.04 -6.16
N ASP A 390 -1.83 7.03 -5.76
CA ASP A 390 -0.69 6.91 -4.85
C ASP A 390 -1.07 6.97 -3.36
N ASN A 391 -2.32 6.67 -3.04
CA ASN A 391 -2.85 6.73 -1.68
C ASN A 391 -2.82 8.13 -1.08
N SER A 392 -3.05 9.16 -1.90
CA SER A 392 -3.19 10.54 -1.44
C SER A 392 -4.53 11.14 -1.82
N VAL A 393 -4.97 12.09 -1.01
CA VAL A 393 -6.16 12.92 -1.25
C VAL A 393 -5.76 14.36 -1.02
N MET A 394 -6.11 15.24 -1.97
CA MET A 394 -5.83 16.66 -1.86
C MET A 394 -7.13 17.46 -2.01
N VAL A 395 -7.22 18.53 -1.25
CA VAL A 395 -8.29 19.52 -1.36
C VAL A 395 -7.71 20.73 -2.07
N LEU A 396 -8.31 21.12 -3.18
CA LEU A 396 -7.88 22.24 -4.04
C LEU A 396 -8.89 23.37 -3.99
N SER A 397 -8.43 24.60 -3.94
CA SER A 397 -9.29 25.76 -4.17
C SER A 397 -9.78 25.78 -5.62
N THR A 398 -11.07 26.03 -5.85
CA THR A 398 -11.62 26.14 -7.20
C THR A 398 -11.16 27.38 -7.94
N ARG A 399 -10.81 28.46 -7.22
CA ARG A 399 -10.40 29.73 -7.80
C ARG A 399 -8.98 29.69 -8.33
N GLU A 400 -8.04 29.19 -7.53
CA GLU A 400 -6.61 29.25 -7.83
C GLU A 400 -6.05 27.90 -8.24
N LEU A 401 -6.80 26.81 -8.03
CA LEU A 401 -6.36 25.42 -8.21
C LEU A 401 -5.12 25.08 -7.36
N GLN A 402 -4.94 25.81 -6.25
CA GLN A 402 -3.88 25.59 -5.29
C GLN A 402 -4.30 24.55 -4.26
N PRO A 403 -3.38 23.69 -3.82
CA PRO A 403 -3.68 22.73 -2.75
C PRO A 403 -3.86 23.47 -1.42
N LEU A 404 -5.04 23.33 -0.82
CA LEU A 404 -5.34 23.82 0.53
C LEU A 404 -4.82 22.83 1.57
N THR A 405 -5.01 21.53 1.32
CA THR A 405 -4.51 20.45 2.16
C THR A 405 -4.19 19.21 1.33
N THR A 406 -3.21 18.45 1.79
CA THR A 406 -2.85 17.16 1.18
C THR A 406 -2.69 16.12 2.28
N ILE A 407 -3.46 15.06 2.18
CA ILE A 407 -3.42 13.92 3.08
C ILE A 407 -2.80 12.77 2.31
N THR A 408 -1.69 12.24 2.80
CA THR A 408 -0.96 11.20 2.12
C THR A 408 -0.80 9.99 3.04
N GLY A 409 -1.38 8.88 2.66
CA GLY A 409 -1.20 7.60 3.32
C GLY A 409 0.10 6.91 2.89
N LEU A 410 0.36 5.76 3.49
CA LEU A 410 1.48 4.91 3.09
C LEU A 410 1.22 4.37 1.68
N GLN A 411 2.18 4.60 0.78
CA GLN A 411 2.10 4.12 -0.59
C GLN A 411 2.71 2.73 -0.67
N LEU A 412 1.91 1.75 -1.03
CA LEU A 412 2.34 0.40 -1.36
C LEU A 412 1.84 0.05 -2.76
N CYS A 413 2.50 -0.94 -3.33
CA CYS A 413 2.14 -1.40 -4.64
C CYS A 413 0.73 -2.01 -4.70
N PRO A 414 -0.14 -1.62 -5.66
CA PRO A 414 -1.52 -2.07 -5.70
C PRO A 414 -1.71 -3.57 -5.98
N ASP A 415 -0.76 -4.23 -6.64
CA ASP A 415 -0.94 -5.64 -7.07
C ASP A 415 -0.54 -6.68 -6.03
N MET A 416 -0.13 -6.23 -4.82
CA MET A 416 0.18 -7.15 -3.74
C MET A 416 -1.06 -7.84 -3.14
N SER A 417 -2.25 -7.43 -3.51
CA SER A 417 -3.51 -7.93 -2.94
C SER A 417 -4.09 -9.17 -3.61
N GLY A 418 -3.53 -9.66 -4.73
CA GLY A 418 -4.24 -10.66 -5.52
C GLY A 418 -3.44 -11.80 -6.16
N SER A 419 -2.11 -11.79 -6.21
CA SER A 419 -1.38 -12.87 -6.85
C SER A 419 -0.96 -13.95 -5.84
N ALA A 420 -1.31 -15.20 -6.17
CA ALA A 420 -0.83 -16.38 -5.45
C ALA A 420 0.70 -16.60 -5.56
N ASP A 421 1.40 -15.80 -6.37
CA ASP A 421 2.85 -15.79 -6.47
C ASP A 421 3.48 -15.00 -5.32
N SER A 422 3.54 -15.66 -4.19
CA SER A 422 4.06 -15.14 -2.91
C SER A 422 5.55 -14.77 -2.92
N SER A 423 6.28 -15.05 -3.98
CA SER A 423 7.72 -14.77 -4.08
C SER A 423 8.06 -13.31 -4.40
N LYS A 424 7.08 -12.48 -4.79
CA LYS A 424 7.28 -11.09 -5.23
C LYS A 424 6.79 -10.03 -4.23
N GLY A 425 6.43 -10.41 -3.03
CA GLY A 425 5.59 -9.62 -2.13
C GLY A 425 6.29 -8.82 -1.04
N SER A 426 7.62 -8.87 -0.86
CA SER A 426 8.25 -8.07 0.20
C SER A 426 8.58 -6.66 -0.28
N VAL A 427 8.27 -5.67 0.57
CA VAL A 427 8.60 -4.28 0.37
C VAL A 427 9.90 -3.96 1.12
N VAL A 428 10.80 -3.24 0.47
CA VAL A 428 12.03 -2.77 1.11
C VAL A 428 11.68 -1.65 2.08
N ALA A 429 11.70 -1.97 3.36
CA ALA A 429 11.34 -1.04 4.43
C ALA A 429 12.35 -1.12 5.58
N LYS A 430 12.59 0.01 6.23
CA LYS A 430 13.45 0.12 7.42
C LYS A 430 12.84 1.12 8.39
N LEU A 431 13.10 0.94 9.67
CA LEU A 431 12.81 1.97 10.66
C LEU A 431 13.97 2.97 10.69
N HIS A 432 13.64 4.24 10.92
CA HIS A 432 14.66 5.26 11.12
C HIS A 432 15.46 4.92 12.39
N PRO A 433 16.81 4.81 12.31
CA PRO A 433 17.62 4.29 13.42
C PRO A 433 17.49 5.06 14.73
N GLN A 434 17.23 6.35 14.68
CA GLN A 434 17.11 7.20 15.89
C GLN A 434 15.66 7.54 16.26
N GLN A 435 14.71 7.34 15.35
CA GLN A 435 13.30 7.71 15.51
C GLN A 435 12.42 6.53 15.09
N SER A 436 12.16 5.62 16.01
CA SER A 436 11.43 4.38 15.74
C SER A 436 9.98 4.57 15.31
N GLU A 437 9.44 5.79 15.43
CA GLU A 437 8.11 6.15 14.90
C GLU A 437 8.15 6.44 13.39
N ARG A 438 9.33 6.61 12.79
CA ARG A 438 9.48 6.88 11.37
C ARG A 438 9.80 5.60 10.58
N LEU A 439 8.88 5.24 9.72
CA LEU A 439 9.01 4.15 8.77
C LEU A 439 9.52 4.71 7.44
N ILE A 440 10.60 4.14 6.92
CA ILE A 440 11.20 4.49 5.64
C ILE A 440 10.93 3.33 4.68
N VAL A 441 10.25 3.63 3.57
CA VAL A 441 9.82 2.62 2.60
C VAL A 441 10.30 3.02 1.21
N ALA A 442 10.96 2.10 0.52
CA ALA A 442 11.19 2.22 -0.91
C ALA A 442 9.95 1.68 -1.65
N VAL A 443 9.17 2.59 -2.21
CA VAL A 443 8.00 2.20 -2.99
C VAL A 443 8.50 1.54 -4.27
N PRO A 444 8.08 0.30 -4.59
CA PRO A 444 8.50 -0.40 -5.79
C PRO A 444 8.14 0.38 -7.05
N ALA A 445 9.12 0.61 -7.89
CA ALA A 445 8.90 1.28 -9.18
C ALA A 445 8.15 0.40 -10.15
N SER A 446 8.39 -0.88 -10.06
CA SER A 446 7.88 -1.82 -11.02
C SER A 446 6.98 -2.82 -10.31
N HIS A 447 5.76 -2.70 -10.67
CA HIS A 447 5.16 -3.81 -11.38
C HIS A 447 5.88 -3.91 -12.70
N GLN A 448 7.07 -4.48 -12.72
CA GLN A 448 7.60 -5.05 -13.94
C GLN A 448 6.59 -6.10 -14.35
N LEU A 449 5.72 -5.63 -15.15
CA LEU A 449 4.66 -6.25 -15.87
C LEU A 449 4.83 -7.76 -15.98
N THR A 450 4.10 -8.46 -15.19
CA THR A 450 3.63 -9.76 -15.63
C THR A 450 2.86 -9.49 -16.92
N GLN A 451 3.34 -10.06 -18.00
CA GLN A 451 3.01 -9.83 -19.40
C GLN A 451 1.51 -9.91 -19.81
N ASN A 452 0.56 -10.03 -18.88
CA ASN A 452 -0.80 -10.45 -19.17
C ASN A 452 -1.92 -9.54 -18.65
N GLN A 453 -1.64 -8.31 -18.26
CA GLN A 453 -2.72 -7.45 -17.76
C GLN A 453 -2.95 -6.23 -18.67
N HIS A 454 -4.01 -6.28 -19.42
CA HIS A 454 -4.61 -5.17 -20.16
C HIS A 454 -5.23 -4.10 -19.21
N GLY A 455 -4.44 -3.62 -18.30
CA GLY A 455 -4.81 -2.56 -17.38
C GLY A 455 -3.56 -1.79 -17.00
N SER A 456 -3.07 -0.99 -17.95
CA SER A 456 -1.86 -0.20 -17.77
C SER A 456 -2.05 0.86 -16.70
N GLN A 457 -1.63 0.57 -15.47
CA GLN A 457 -1.24 1.65 -14.57
C GLN A 457 0.14 2.15 -15.01
N PRO A 458 0.36 3.47 -15.06
CA PRO A 458 1.66 4.01 -15.38
C PRO A 458 2.66 3.51 -14.32
N PRO A 459 3.88 3.12 -14.73
CA PRO A 459 4.89 2.67 -13.81
C PRO A 459 5.21 3.81 -12.83
N ASN A 460 4.97 3.58 -11.55
CA ASN A 460 5.40 4.50 -10.53
C ASN A 460 6.93 4.50 -10.47
N ALA A 461 7.52 5.68 -10.41
CA ALA A 461 8.95 5.81 -10.18
C ALA A 461 9.31 5.30 -8.78
N ALA A 462 10.52 4.75 -8.61
CA ALA A 462 11.01 4.36 -7.29
C ALA A 462 11.13 5.57 -6.38
N ILE A 463 10.31 5.62 -5.36
CA ILE A 463 10.18 6.73 -4.42
C ILE A 463 10.53 6.23 -3.02
N LEU A 464 11.35 7.00 -2.32
CA LEU A 464 11.52 6.86 -0.88
C LEU A 464 10.40 7.61 -0.18
N GLN A 465 9.61 6.91 0.59
CA GLN A 465 8.60 7.53 1.44
C GLN A 465 9.02 7.41 2.90
N THR A 466 9.04 8.54 3.60
CA THR A 466 9.17 8.59 5.05
C THR A 466 7.79 8.81 5.65
N TYR A 467 7.37 7.89 6.50
CA TYR A 467 6.03 7.87 7.08
C TYR A 467 6.10 7.87 8.61
N ASP A 468 5.35 8.76 9.25
CA ASP A 468 5.21 8.82 10.69
C ASP A 468 4.05 7.91 11.14
N ILE A 469 4.39 6.83 11.82
CA ILE A 469 3.42 5.83 12.31
C ILE A 469 2.49 6.46 13.36
N ARG A 470 3.03 7.33 14.22
CA ARG A 470 2.26 7.95 15.31
C ARG A 470 1.29 9.02 14.79
N ALA A 471 1.77 9.88 13.90
CA ALA A 471 0.96 10.94 13.31
C ALA A 471 0.03 10.41 12.20
N ASN A 472 0.24 9.19 11.71
CA ASN A 472 -0.48 8.62 10.58
C ASN A 472 -0.40 9.51 9.33
N SER A 473 0.80 10.00 9.04
CA SER A 473 1.03 10.93 7.93
C SER A 473 2.36 10.69 7.24
N SER A 474 2.41 10.98 5.95
CA SER A 474 3.66 10.98 5.19
C SER A 474 4.43 12.26 5.47
N ILE A 475 5.70 12.12 5.87
CA ILE A 475 6.60 13.26 6.12
C ILE A 475 7.20 13.75 4.81
N SER A 476 7.77 12.84 4.02
CA SER A 476 8.44 13.20 2.78
C SER A 476 8.32 12.10 1.73
N ARG A 477 8.41 12.51 0.47
CA ARG A 477 8.52 11.64 -0.70
C ARG A 477 9.68 12.13 -1.56
N GLN A 478 10.61 11.25 -1.86
CA GLN A 478 11.81 11.58 -2.63
C GLN A 478 12.09 10.52 -3.67
N ALA A 479 12.42 10.94 -4.90
CA ALA A 479 12.80 10.01 -5.96
C ALA A 479 14.18 9.39 -5.67
N LEU A 480 14.27 8.05 -5.71
CA LEU A 480 15.50 7.29 -5.54
C LEU A 480 16.17 6.95 -6.89
N ALA A 481 15.39 6.81 -7.94
CA ALA A 481 15.86 6.43 -9.25
C ALA A 481 15.40 7.42 -10.30
N ARG A 482 15.89 7.25 -11.54
CA ARG A 482 15.43 8.03 -12.67
C ARG A 482 13.92 7.88 -12.83
N THR A 483 13.21 8.99 -12.85
CA THR A 483 11.80 9.03 -13.12
C THR A 483 11.57 9.50 -14.53
N ASN A 484 10.70 8.82 -15.27
CA ASN A 484 10.26 9.30 -16.56
C ASN A 484 9.00 10.17 -16.35
N ALA A 485 9.15 11.47 -16.44
CA ALA A 485 8.05 12.42 -16.29
C ALA A 485 7.27 12.64 -17.59
N THR A 486 7.59 11.92 -18.67
CA THR A 486 6.89 12.09 -19.94
C THR A 486 5.55 11.37 -19.92
N THR A 487 4.54 12.03 -20.48
CA THR A 487 3.19 11.44 -20.66
C THR A 487 3.17 10.26 -21.63
N LEU A 488 4.21 10.11 -22.42
CA LEU A 488 4.44 9.01 -23.34
C LEU A 488 5.38 8.00 -22.68
N ASN A 489 4.85 7.18 -21.78
CA ASN A 489 5.60 6.08 -21.17
C ASN A 489 5.73 4.89 -22.12
N VAL A 490 5.97 5.16 -23.41
CA VAL A 490 6.02 4.14 -24.46
C VAL A 490 7.32 4.31 -25.22
N GLY A 491 8.06 3.23 -25.35
CA GLY A 491 9.27 3.15 -26.17
C GLY A 491 8.98 3.19 -27.68
N PRO A 492 10.02 3.22 -28.53
CA PRO A 492 9.87 3.24 -29.98
C PRO A 492 9.07 2.07 -30.54
N GLU A 493 9.18 0.90 -29.94
CA GLU A 493 8.49 -0.33 -30.36
C GLU A 493 7.10 -0.51 -29.71
N GLY A 494 6.59 0.53 -29.01
CA GLY A 494 5.31 0.46 -28.31
C GLY A 494 5.37 -0.22 -26.95
N SER A 495 6.54 -0.60 -26.48
CA SER A 495 6.79 -1.15 -25.15
C SER A 495 6.63 -0.08 -24.07
N GLN A 496 6.20 -0.47 -22.86
CA GLN A 496 6.19 0.47 -21.75
C GLN A 496 7.61 0.74 -21.25
N ILE A 497 7.94 2.01 -20.99
CA ILE A 497 9.22 2.38 -20.38
C ILE A 497 9.20 1.93 -18.91
N VAL A 498 10.08 0.99 -18.59
CA VAL A 498 10.25 0.44 -17.25
C VAL A 498 11.12 1.39 -16.42
N ALA A 499 10.67 1.74 -15.23
CA ALA A 499 11.46 2.50 -14.26
C ALA A 499 12.41 1.55 -13.48
N PRO A 500 13.60 2.02 -13.03
CA PRO A 500 14.48 1.23 -12.17
C PRO A 500 13.79 0.86 -10.86
N ASP A 501 14.04 -0.35 -10.36
CA ASP A 501 13.47 -0.89 -9.12
C ASP A 501 14.54 -0.92 -8.01
N VAL A 502 14.19 -0.44 -6.81
CA VAL A 502 15.08 -0.46 -5.65
C VAL A 502 14.98 -1.83 -4.98
N LYS A 503 16.07 -2.58 -5.00
CA LYS A 503 16.16 -3.94 -4.45
C LYS A 503 16.62 -3.98 -3.01
N HIS A 504 17.55 -3.10 -2.65
CA HIS A 504 18.11 -3.04 -1.30
C HIS A 504 18.19 -1.60 -0.82
N LEU A 505 17.94 -1.41 0.46
CA LEU A 505 18.09 -0.15 1.16
C LEU A 505 18.60 -0.44 2.56
N ASP A 506 19.62 0.28 3.00
CA ASP A 506 20.04 0.24 4.38
C ASP A 506 20.53 1.62 4.87
N ILE A 507 20.45 1.86 6.18
CA ILE A 507 20.72 3.15 6.79
C ILE A 507 21.70 2.95 7.94
N VAL A 508 22.72 3.81 8.04
CA VAL A 508 23.68 3.76 9.12
C VAL A 508 23.02 4.17 10.45
N HIS A 509 23.51 3.64 11.56
CA HIS A 509 22.99 3.81 12.92
C HIS A 509 22.73 5.28 13.35
N ASP A 510 23.52 6.25 12.86
CA ASP A 510 23.36 7.67 13.14
C ASP A 510 22.40 8.39 12.16
N ALA A 511 21.79 7.66 11.24
CA ALA A 511 20.88 8.16 10.19
C ALA A 511 21.44 9.27 9.29
N LYS A 512 22.78 9.46 9.26
CA LYS A 512 23.41 10.46 8.39
C LYS A 512 23.63 9.96 6.97
N TRP A 513 23.74 8.64 6.80
CA TRP A 513 24.02 8.01 5.53
C TRP A 513 23.03 6.87 5.23
N MET A 514 22.63 6.80 4.02
CA MET A 514 21.79 5.73 3.47
C MET A 514 22.44 5.20 2.19
N ALA A 515 22.35 3.90 1.96
CA ALA A 515 22.73 3.28 0.70
C ALA A 515 21.50 2.60 0.07
N THR A 516 21.40 2.71 -1.26
CA THR A 516 20.35 2.06 -2.05
C THR A 516 20.96 1.34 -3.25
N VAL A 517 20.42 0.19 -3.59
CA VAL A 517 20.74 -0.54 -4.81
C VAL A 517 19.51 -0.57 -5.67
N ASP A 518 19.60 0.01 -6.86
CA ASP A 518 18.55 -0.06 -7.86
C ASP A 518 19.04 -0.83 -9.09
N SER A 519 18.15 -1.57 -9.70
CA SER A 519 18.41 -2.31 -10.92
C SER A 519 17.37 -1.98 -11.98
N TRP A 520 17.84 -1.93 -13.22
CA TRP A 520 17.00 -1.67 -14.37
C TRP A 520 17.28 -2.67 -15.48
N ALA A 521 16.24 -3.17 -16.11
CA ALA A 521 16.36 -3.99 -17.30
C ALA A 521 15.45 -3.42 -18.39
N PRO A 522 15.90 -3.41 -19.65
CA PRO A 522 15.06 -2.98 -20.76
C PRO A 522 13.88 -3.94 -20.95
N HIS A 523 12.82 -3.44 -21.56
CA HIS A 523 11.66 -4.27 -21.86
C HIS A 523 12.03 -5.39 -22.85
N PRO A 524 11.53 -6.63 -22.68
CA PRO A 524 11.86 -7.74 -23.58
C PRO A 524 11.64 -7.45 -25.06
N GLN A 525 10.55 -6.75 -25.42
CA GLN A 525 10.27 -6.37 -26.80
C GLN A 525 11.35 -5.47 -27.44
N ASP A 526 11.91 -4.55 -26.64
CA ASP A 526 12.99 -3.67 -27.15
C ASP A 526 14.27 -4.47 -27.38
N VAL A 527 14.53 -5.48 -26.56
CA VAL A 527 15.68 -6.39 -26.74
C VAL A 527 15.50 -7.27 -27.96
N GLU A 528 14.32 -7.85 -28.15
CA GLU A 528 14.01 -8.66 -29.33
C GLU A 528 14.09 -7.86 -30.64
N ALA A 529 13.72 -6.58 -30.61
CA ALA A 529 13.82 -5.70 -31.78
C ALA A 529 15.29 -5.44 -32.16
N LEU A 530 16.18 -5.31 -31.17
CA LEU A 530 17.64 -5.15 -31.40
C LEU A 530 18.27 -6.43 -31.89
N ASP A 531 17.86 -7.60 -31.43
CA ASP A 531 18.43 -8.90 -31.85
C ASP A 531 18.08 -9.28 -33.29
N ARG A 532 16.95 -8.84 -33.82
CA ARG A 532 16.59 -9.06 -35.25
C ARG A 532 17.59 -8.47 -36.21
N SER A 533 18.44 -7.55 -35.75
CA SER A 533 19.52 -6.94 -36.55
C SER A 533 20.84 -7.71 -36.51
N SER A 534 21.04 -8.66 -35.61
CA SER A 534 22.25 -9.44 -35.47
C SER A 534 22.07 -10.88 -35.93
N SER A 535 22.71 -11.26 -37.01
CA SER A 535 22.64 -12.58 -37.67
C SER A 535 23.30 -13.75 -36.92
N ALA A 536 23.60 -13.59 -35.65
CA ALA A 536 24.18 -14.66 -34.82
C ALA A 536 23.22 -15.03 -33.72
N GLY A 537 22.72 -16.27 -33.70
CA GLY A 537 21.79 -16.89 -32.74
C GLY A 537 22.29 -16.96 -31.29
N ALA A 538 22.78 -15.85 -30.77
CA ALA A 538 23.03 -15.69 -29.35
C ALA A 538 21.76 -15.12 -28.73
N THR A 539 21.11 -15.94 -27.94
CA THR A 539 20.04 -15.46 -27.01
C THR A 539 20.58 -14.26 -26.25
N ALA A 540 20.10 -13.06 -26.61
CA ALA A 540 20.44 -11.85 -25.87
C ALA A 540 19.85 -12.00 -24.47
N THR A 541 20.71 -12.38 -23.54
CA THR A 541 20.34 -12.41 -22.13
C THR A 541 20.08 -10.98 -21.69
N LEU A 542 18.88 -10.73 -21.18
CA LEU A 542 18.53 -9.48 -20.51
C LEU A 542 19.58 -9.17 -19.44
N ARG A 543 20.40 -8.17 -19.71
CA ARG A 543 21.47 -7.76 -18.79
C ARG A 543 20.97 -6.57 -17.97
N PRO A 544 20.74 -6.73 -16.66
CA PRO A 544 20.31 -5.62 -15.82
C PRO A 544 21.46 -4.62 -15.64
N GLU A 545 21.12 -3.34 -15.66
CA GLU A 545 22.00 -2.27 -15.15
C GLU A 545 21.77 -2.12 -13.67
N VAL A 546 22.83 -2.16 -12.88
CA VAL A 546 22.77 -2.09 -11.41
C VAL A 546 23.52 -0.86 -10.94
N PHE A 547 22.93 -0.10 -10.06
CA PHE A 547 23.45 1.14 -9.51
C PHE A 547 23.45 1.07 -7.99
N LEU A 548 24.61 1.34 -7.38
CA LEU A 548 24.75 1.56 -5.95
C LEU A 548 24.86 3.06 -5.70
N LYS A 549 23.99 3.59 -4.85
CA LYS A 549 23.93 5.02 -4.53
C LYS A 549 24.08 5.24 -3.06
N PHE A 550 24.86 6.25 -2.70
CA PHE A 550 25.09 6.70 -1.33
C PHE A 550 24.50 8.08 -1.14
N TRP A 551 23.65 8.20 -0.15
CA TRP A 551 22.88 9.39 0.16
C TRP A 551 23.30 9.93 1.51
N LYS A 552 23.39 11.24 1.64
CA LYS A 552 23.66 11.96 2.88
C LYS A 552 22.41 12.71 3.32
N TRP A 553 22.06 12.64 4.58
CA TRP A 553 20.99 13.43 5.13
C TRP A 553 21.38 14.90 5.20
N ASP A 554 20.61 15.78 4.60
CA ASP A 554 20.75 17.22 4.73
C ASP A 554 19.64 17.74 5.66
N ALA A 555 20.07 18.22 6.84
CA ALA A 555 19.17 18.75 7.85
C ALA A 555 18.56 20.11 7.47
N SER A 556 19.15 20.82 6.50
CA SER A 556 18.65 22.13 6.06
C SER A 556 17.43 22.00 5.13
N SER A 557 17.44 21.01 4.28
CA SER A 557 16.36 20.73 3.33
C SER A 557 15.42 19.60 3.76
N ASP A 558 15.75 18.91 4.85
CA ASP A 558 15.04 17.70 5.36
C ASP A 558 14.92 16.61 4.29
N THR A 559 15.98 16.44 3.48
CA THR A 559 16.04 15.51 2.36
C THR A 559 17.34 14.73 2.28
N TRP A 560 17.34 13.64 1.54
CA TRP A 560 18.51 12.84 1.23
C TRP A 560 19.21 13.38 -0.03
N GLU A 561 20.45 13.84 0.09
CA GLU A 561 21.29 14.26 -1.02
C GLU A 561 22.08 13.09 -1.59
N LEU A 562 22.04 12.90 -2.92
CA LEU A 562 22.87 11.90 -3.59
C LEU A 562 24.32 12.38 -3.65
N VAL A 563 25.21 11.71 -2.91
CA VAL A 563 26.64 12.05 -2.86
C VAL A 563 27.45 11.26 -3.85
N THR A 564 27.20 9.96 -3.96
CA THR A 564 27.97 9.08 -4.84
C THR A 564 27.07 8.06 -5.50
N ARG A 565 27.22 7.89 -6.80
CA ARG A 565 26.64 6.81 -7.59
C ARG A 565 27.76 5.95 -8.17
N VAL A 566 27.65 4.66 -7.98
CA VAL A 566 28.55 3.65 -8.55
C VAL A 566 27.75 2.82 -9.54
N ASP A 567 28.16 2.89 -10.80
CA ASP A 567 27.56 2.12 -11.89
C ASP A 567 28.25 0.76 -11.94
N GLY A 568 27.48 -0.32 -11.88
CA GLY A 568 28.00 -1.68 -11.83
C GLY A 568 28.91 -1.92 -10.62
N PRO A 569 28.38 -1.85 -9.38
CA PRO A 569 29.20 -2.10 -8.18
C PRO A 569 29.80 -3.51 -8.18
N HIS A 570 29.20 -4.43 -8.93
CA HIS A 570 29.67 -5.80 -9.18
C HIS A 570 29.63 -6.08 -10.66
N PHE A 571 30.65 -6.78 -11.14
CA PHE A 571 30.89 -7.01 -12.57
C PHE A 571 31.34 -8.45 -12.81
N SER A 572 30.79 -9.11 -13.81
CA SER A 572 31.23 -10.41 -14.32
C SER A 572 31.21 -10.39 -15.85
N GLU A 573 32.23 -10.84 -16.49
CA GLU A 573 32.31 -11.01 -17.95
C GLU A 573 31.82 -9.80 -18.78
N ASN A 574 32.20 -8.59 -18.38
CA ASN A 574 31.84 -7.32 -19.02
C ASN A 574 30.37 -6.91 -18.91
N HIS A 575 29.62 -7.45 -17.93
CA HIS A 575 28.25 -7.01 -17.60
C HIS A 575 28.06 -6.80 -16.11
N HIS A 576 27.06 -6.02 -15.74
CA HIS A 576 26.70 -5.78 -14.36
C HIS A 576 26.20 -7.09 -13.74
N SER A 577 26.72 -7.42 -12.57
CA SER A 577 26.23 -8.52 -11.76
C SER A 577 25.19 -8.02 -10.77
N VAL A 578 24.21 -8.86 -10.48
CA VAL A 578 23.16 -8.53 -9.51
C VAL A 578 23.76 -8.41 -8.12
N VAL A 579 23.33 -7.42 -7.34
CA VAL A 579 23.67 -7.29 -5.93
C VAL A 579 22.66 -8.13 -5.13
N LEU A 580 23.15 -9.10 -4.38
CA LEU A 580 22.33 -10.03 -3.60
C LEU A 580 22.08 -9.55 -2.17
N GLY A 581 22.93 -8.68 -1.65
CA GLY A 581 22.78 -8.14 -0.31
C GLY A 581 23.47 -6.80 -0.14
N LEU A 582 22.91 -5.97 0.72
CA LEU A 582 23.43 -4.68 1.19
C LEU A 582 23.18 -4.59 2.68
N VAL A 583 24.21 -4.36 3.48
CA VAL A 583 24.11 -4.20 4.93
C VAL A 583 25.01 -3.09 5.42
N SER A 584 24.56 -2.31 6.40
CA SER A 584 25.33 -1.27 7.06
C SER A 584 26.05 -1.83 8.29
N ARG A 585 27.29 -1.39 8.53
CA ARG A 585 28.09 -1.80 9.66
C ARG A 585 27.63 -1.03 10.92
N PRO A 586 27.30 -1.75 12.04
CA PRO A 586 27.03 -1.12 13.31
C PRO A 586 28.22 -0.29 13.79
N GLY A 587 27.95 0.89 14.33
CA GLY A 587 28.96 1.77 14.93
C GLY A 587 29.92 2.46 13.96
N ALA A 588 29.80 2.26 12.64
CA ALA A 588 30.70 2.85 11.64
C ALA A 588 29.93 3.32 10.41
N HIS A 589 30.49 4.28 9.67
CA HIS A 589 30.01 4.67 8.36
C HIS A 589 30.62 3.74 7.28
N GLU A 590 30.09 2.54 7.21
CA GLU A 590 30.55 1.54 6.28
C GLU A 590 29.38 0.67 5.80
N PHE A 591 29.36 0.32 4.51
CA PHE A 591 28.41 -0.64 3.93
C PHE A 591 29.15 -1.81 3.32
N ALA A 592 28.54 -2.97 3.36
CA ALA A 592 29.00 -4.15 2.64
C ALA A 592 27.99 -4.53 1.56
N THR A 593 28.49 -4.89 0.36
CA THR A 593 27.69 -5.40 -0.75
C THR A 593 28.24 -6.73 -1.22
N LEU A 594 27.34 -7.68 -1.49
CA LEU A 594 27.67 -8.98 -2.07
C LEU A 594 26.98 -9.12 -3.42
N GLY A 595 27.74 -9.46 -4.45
CA GLY A 595 27.21 -9.65 -5.79
C GLY A 595 27.09 -11.11 -6.21
N SER A 596 26.35 -11.35 -7.29
CA SER A 596 26.31 -12.66 -7.96
C SER A 596 27.65 -13.10 -8.57
N ASP A 597 28.63 -12.17 -8.65
CA ASP A 597 30.05 -12.43 -9.00
C ASP A 597 30.82 -13.15 -7.87
N SER A 598 30.16 -13.48 -6.75
CA SER A 598 30.75 -14.06 -5.54
C SER A 598 31.85 -13.19 -4.92
N ILE A 599 31.75 -11.88 -5.09
CA ILE A 599 32.69 -10.91 -4.53
C ILE A 599 31.96 -10.07 -3.48
N LEU A 600 32.56 -9.97 -2.30
CA LEU A 600 32.13 -9.07 -1.24
C LEU A 600 32.95 -7.80 -1.30
N ARG A 601 32.31 -6.65 -1.23
CA ARG A 601 32.94 -5.32 -1.22
C ARG A 601 32.53 -4.51 -0.01
N PHE A 602 33.51 -3.85 0.59
CA PHE A 602 33.31 -2.90 1.69
C PHE A 602 33.46 -1.46 1.19
N TRP A 603 32.50 -0.62 1.51
CA TRP A 603 32.41 0.77 1.06
C TRP A 603 32.52 1.72 2.25
N CYS A 604 33.36 2.74 2.14
CA CYS A 604 33.51 3.77 3.17
C CYS A 604 33.55 5.18 2.58
N PRO A 605 33.14 6.21 3.34
CA PRO A 605 33.22 7.59 2.91
C PRO A 605 34.68 8.07 2.92
N THR A 606 35.05 8.82 1.89
CA THR A 606 36.35 9.48 1.79
C THR A 606 36.16 10.94 1.47
N VAL A 607 37.02 11.76 2.00
CA VAL A 607 37.00 13.20 1.74
C VAL A 607 37.91 13.51 0.56
N LYS A 608 37.37 14.19 -0.44
CA LYS A 608 38.14 14.72 -1.57
C LYS A 608 38.19 16.23 -1.43
N TYR A 609 39.41 16.76 -1.54
CA TYR A 609 39.60 18.18 -1.70
C TYR A 609 39.62 18.51 -3.21
N ARG A 610 38.84 19.49 -3.63
CA ARG A 610 38.81 19.92 -5.01
C ARG A 610 40.11 20.70 -5.32
N SER A 611 41.13 20.03 -5.83
CA SER A 611 42.31 20.70 -6.30
C SER A 611 42.04 21.24 -7.71
N GLY A 612 42.03 22.58 -7.87
CA GLY A 612 42.16 23.11 -9.19
C GLY A 612 41.34 24.32 -9.65
N LEU A 613 40.39 24.84 -8.96
CA LEU A 613 39.79 26.16 -9.26
C LEU A 613 39.20 26.73 -7.96
N ARG A 614 40.03 27.52 -7.28
CA ARG A 614 39.58 28.27 -6.09
C ARG A 614 38.68 29.42 -6.54
N ALA A 615 37.41 29.38 -6.23
CA ALA A 615 36.65 30.63 -6.06
C ALA A 615 37.23 31.33 -4.83
N LYS A 616 37.73 32.55 -5.01
CA LYS A 616 38.50 33.33 -4.01
C LYS A 616 37.81 33.59 -2.66
N ASP A 617 36.53 33.27 -2.53
CA ASP A 617 35.67 33.72 -1.43
C ASP A 617 34.83 32.61 -0.75
N GLN A 618 35.11 31.33 -1.00
CA GLN A 618 34.39 30.26 -0.29
C GLN A 618 35.35 29.37 0.52
N PRO A 619 35.05 29.08 1.80
CA PRO A 619 35.81 28.12 2.59
C PRO A 619 35.78 26.75 1.92
N GLU A 620 36.90 26.04 1.93
CA GLU A 620 37.03 24.68 1.38
C GLU A 620 35.99 23.76 2.02
N GLN A 621 34.86 23.55 1.36
CA GLN A 621 33.96 22.50 1.78
C GLN A 621 34.51 21.16 1.30
N PRO A 622 34.80 20.23 2.23
CA PRO A 622 35.29 18.91 1.87
C PRO A 622 34.18 18.15 1.14
N LEU A 623 34.47 17.71 -0.06
CA LEU A 623 33.56 16.88 -0.85
C LEU A 623 33.65 15.43 -0.36
N SER A 624 32.60 14.93 0.26
CA SER A 624 32.51 13.53 0.66
C SER A 624 32.22 12.66 -0.56
N THR A 625 32.93 11.56 -0.74
CA THR A 625 32.66 10.55 -1.74
C THR A 625 32.82 9.16 -1.14
N TRP A 626 32.12 8.17 -1.68
CA TRP A 626 32.24 6.78 -1.24
C TRP A 626 33.18 5.99 -2.14
N LYS A 627 34.02 5.14 -1.54
CA LYS A 627 34.94 4.27 -2.27
C LYS A 627 34.96 2.87 -1.68
N CYS A 628 35.28 1.90 -2.52
CA CYS A 628 35.57 0.55 -2.07
C CYS A 628 36.88 0.53 -1.28
N ARG A 629 36.79 0.09 -0.03
CA ARG A 629 37.93 -0.04 0.91
C ARG A 629 38.61 -1.40 0.79
N GLY A 630 37.79 -2.45 0.65
CA GLY A 630 38.28 -3.83 0.66
C GLY A 630 37.41 -4.72 -0.17
N ILE A 631 38.02 -5.79 -0.66
CA ILE A 631 37.41 -6.81 -1.51
C ILE A 631 37.75 -8.17 -0.95
N VAL A 632 36.72 -9.04 -0.82
CA VAL A 632 36.91 -10.45 -0.44
C VAL A 632 36.36 -11.32 -1.57
N ASP A 633 37.23 -12.17 -2.14
CA ASP A 633 36.80 -13.12 -3.15
C ASP A 633 36.31 -14.42 -2.50
N LEU A 634 35.03 -14.73 -2.71
CA LEU A 634 34.38 -15.91 -2.18
C LEU A 634 34.29 -17.07 -3.19
N LYS A 635 34.83 -16.92 -4.43
CA LYS A 635 34.72 -17.93 -5.47
C LYS A 635 35.31 -19.28 -5.04
N GLY A 636 36.39 -19.26 -4.25
CA GLY A 636 37.02 -20.47 -3.74
C GLY A 636 36.16 -21.27 -2.76
N TYR A 637 35.11 -20.67 -2.21
CA TYR A 637 34.17 -21.32 -1.26
C TYR A 637 32.86 -21.77 -1.90
N VAL A 638 32.52 -21.22 -3.08
CA VAL A 638 31.18 -21.42 -3.70
C VAL A 638 31.16 -22.58 -4.68
N ASN A 639 32.19 -22.91 -5.39
CA ASN A 639 32.33 -24.17 -6.14
C ASN A 639 33.59 -24.29 -7.00
N LEU A 640 34.12 -25.53 -7.07
CA LEU A 640 35.30 -25.87 -7.86
C LEU A 640 34.96 -26.42 -9.25
N SER A 641 33.73 -26.74 -9.60
CA SER A 641 33.39 -27.50 -10.79
C SER A 641 32.65 -26.80 -11.91
N GLN A 642 31.94 -25.69 -11.62
CA GLN A 642 31.36 -24.82 -12.69
C GLN A 642 31.23 -23.37 -12.20
N PRO A 643 31.61 -22.36 -12.99
CA PRO A 643 31.43 -20.96 -12.67
C PRO A 643 29.98 -20.54 -12.93
N ALA A 644 29.05 -21.03 -12.12
CA ALA A 644 27.69 -20.52 -12.14
C ALA A 644 27.59 -19.23 -11.29
N PRO A 645 26.86 -18.21 -11.73
CA PRO A 645 26.61 -17.04 -10.91
C PRO A 645 25.86 -17.44 -9.63
N LEU A 646 26.15 -16.74 -8.54
CA LEU A 646 25.48 -16.95 -7.27
C LEU A 646 24.04 -16.44 -7.37
N ASP A 647 23.05 -17.29 -7.10
CA ASP A 647 21.63 -16.95 -7.25
C ASP A 647 21.00 -16.37 -5.98
N ALA A 648 21.52 -16.75 -4.81
CA ALA A 648 21.01 -16.30 -3.52
C ALA A 648 22.15 -16.20 -2.50
N ALA A 649 22.10 -15.15 -1.69
CA ALA A 649 22.97 -14.96 -0.55
C ALA A 649 22.36 -13.96 0.41
N CYS A 650 22.73 -14.04 1.68
CA CYS A 650 22.40 -13.01 2.65
C CYS A 650 23.59 -12.74 3.59
N MET A 651 23.56 -11.58 4.24
CA MET A 651 24.64 -11.10 5.09
C MET A 651 24.10 -10.47 6.36
N GLY A 652 24.85 -10.55 7.45
CA GLY A 652 24.58 -9.85 8.67
C GLY A 652 25.84 -9.53 9.46
N PHE A 653 25.96 -8.29 9.95
CA PHE A 653 27.04 -7.92 10.87
C PHE A 653 26.74 -8.38 12.29
N SER A 654 27.80 -8.70 13.02
CA SER A 654 27.73 -8.82 14.49
C SER A 654 27.36 -7.47 15.12
N ASP A 655 26.79 -7.48 16.33
CA ASP A 655 26.31 -6.29 17.02
C ASP A 655 27.42 -5.23 17.24
N ASP A 656 28.67 -5.66 17.37
CA ASP A 656 29.86 -4.81 17.47
C ASP A 656 30.47 -4.40 16.11
N GLY A 657 29.97 -4.97 15.01
CA GLY A 657 30.44 -4.72 13.66
C GLY A 657 31.84 -5.26 13.35
N SER A 658 32.40 -6.15 14.18
CA SER A 658 33.73 -6.73 13.95
C SER A 658 33.71 -7.89 12.96
N VAL A 659 32.63 -8.67 12.96
CA VAL A 659 32.44 -9.85 12.13
C VAL A 659 31.26 -9.65 11.18
N LEU A 660 31.42 -10.09 9.93
CA LEU A 660 30.35 -10.21 8.96
C LEU A 660 30.10 -11.69 8.66
N ALA A 661 28.88 -12.14 8.92
CA ALA A 661 28.43 -13.45 8.44
C ALA A 661 27.91 -13.35 7.02
N VAL A 662 28.38 -14.22 6.14
CA VAL A 662 27.89 -14.38 4.77
C VAL A 662 27.35 -15.80 4.63
N CYS A 663 26.06 -15.89 4.29
CA CYS A 663 25.37 -17.16 4.10
C CYS A 663 25.20 -17.42 2.61
N LEU A 664 25.66 -18.57 2.16
CA LEU A 664 25.70 -19.01 0.77
C LEU A 664 24.96 -20.34 0.63
N PRO A 665 24.29 -20.61 -0.50
CA PRO A 665 23.75 -21.93 -0.77
C PRO A 665 24.90 -22.93 -0.93
N SER A 666 24.72 -24.14 -0.43
CA SER A 666 25.71 -25.18 -0.63
C SER A 666 25.61 -25.77 -2.03
N THR A 667 26.76 -26.08 -2.60
CA THR A 667 26.88 -26.72 -3.90
C THR A 667 27.09 -28.22 -3.83
N LEU A 668 27.24 -28.76 -2.62
CA LEU A 668 27.29 -30.18 -2.38
C LEU A 668 25.88 -30.79 -2.40
N ALA A 669 25.76 -32.02 -2.86
CA ALA A 669 24.50 -32.74 -3.12
C ALA A 669 23.50 -32.84 -1.94
N ALA A 670 23.83 -32.31 -0.77
CA ALA A 670 23.03 -32.37 0.46
C ALA A 670 22.16 -31.12 0.72
N ASN A 671 22.13 -30.10 -0.13
CA ASN A 671 21.42 -28.83 0.11
C ASN A 671 21.80 -28.09 1.42
N ASP A 672 22.92 -28.42 2.01
CA ASP A 672 23.39 -27.83 3.26
C ASP A 672 23.94 -26.42 3.04
N GLY A 673 23.43 -25.44 3.74
CA GLY A 673 23.90 -24.05 3.63
C GLY A 673 25.30 -23.87 4.23
N LEU A 674 26.06 -22.96 3.61
CA LEU A 674 27.40 -22.54 4.02
C LEU A 674 27.35 -21.18 4.70
N VAL A 675 27.92 -21.05 5.89
CA VAL A 675 28.15 -19.77 6.55
C VAL A 675 29.64 -19.49 6.63
N LEU A 676 30.03 -18.28 6.19
CA LEU A 676 31.39 -17.76 6.29
C LEU A 676 31.40 -16.61 7.28
N LEU A 677 32.30 -16.65 8.26
CA LEU A 677 32.55 -15.53 9.16
C LEU A 677 33.80 -14.78 8.67
N ILE A 678 33.63 -13.51 8.40
CA ILE A 678 34.64 -12.64 7.80
C ILE A 678 35.05 -11.59 8.82
N ASP A 679 36.33 -11.48 9.11
CA ASP A 679 36.86 -10.36 9.89
C ASP A 679 36.84 -9.09 9.02
N VAL A 680 36.10 -8.09 9.47
CA VAL A 680 35.86 -6.86 8.74
C VAL A 680 37.12 -5.99 8.65
N ARG A 681 38.02 -6.08 9.63
CA ARG A 681 39.25 -5.30 9.67
C ARG A 681 40.27 -5.80 8.65
N SER A 682 40.52 -7.11 8.63
CA SER A 682 41.48 -7.73 7.74
C SER A 682 40.90 -8.04 6.35
N CYS A 683 39.58 -7.96 6.16
CA CYS A 683 38.87 -8.37 4.95
C CYS A 683 39.23 -9.83 4.55
N SER A 684 39.23 -10.74 5.50
CA SER A 684 39.58 -12.15 5.28
C SER A 684 38.56 -13.08 5.92
N VAL A 685 38.34 -14.26 5.30
CA VAL A 685 37.49 -15.29 5.85
C VAL A 685 38.22 -15.97 7.01
N HIS A 686 37.64 -15.90 8.19
CA HIS A 686 38.23 -16.44 9.43
C HIS A 686 37.72 -17.85 9.74
N TYR A 687 36.41 -18.08 9.49
CA TYR A 687 35.78 -19.34 9.83
C TYR A 687 34.73 -19.71 8.78
N ARG A 688 34.55 -21.01 8.57
CA ARG A 688 33.51 -21.56 7.70
C ARG A 688 32.75 -22.67 8.40
N ARG A 689 31.43 -22.70 8.24
CA ARG A 689 30.55 -23.73 8.78
C ARG A 689 29.53 -24.16 7.74
N THR A 690 29.43 -25.47 7.51
CA THR A 690 28.39 -26.07 6.66
C THR A 690 27.31 -26.72 7.52
N GLY A 691 26.12 -26.96 6.95
CA GLY A 691 25.02 -27.62 7.62
C GLY A 691 24.29 -26.76 8.65
N VAL A 692 24.37 -25.43 8.56
CA VAL A 692 23.65 -24.54 9.46
C VAL A 692 22.19 -24.41 9.07
N PHE A 693 21.88 -24.35 7.78
CA PHE A 693 20.53 -24.18 7.24
C PHE A 693 20.35 -24.97 5.94
N LEU A 694 19.11 -25.16 5.50
CA LEU A 694 18.76 -25.90 4.29
C LEU A 694 18.16 -24.98 3.22
N GLY A 695 18.58 -25.14 1.97
CA GLY A 695 18.06 -24.37 0.83
C GLY A 695 18.71 -22.99 0.66
N ASN A 696 18.04 -22.09 -0.07
CA ASN A 696 18.58 -20.77 -0.38
C ASN A 696 18.42 -19.81 0.81
N PRO A 697 19.50 -19.13 1.23
CA PRO A 697 19.45 -18.18 2.32
C PRO A 697 18.72 -16.91 1.91
N CYS A 698 17.88 -16.36 2.80
CA CYS A 698 17.06 -15.18 2.56
C CYS A 698 17.44 -14.00 3.44
N SER A 699 17.75 -14.26 4.70
CA SER A 699 18.11 -13.24 5.69
C SER A 699 19.04 -13.80 6.75
N ALA A 700 19.97 -12.97 7.22
CA ALA A 700 20.88 -13.27 8.33
C ALA A 700 20.97 -12.10 9.29
N SER A 701 20.91 -12.35 10.59
CA SER A 701 21.03 -11.35 11.63
C SER A 701 21.69 -11.92 12.87
N PHE A 702 22.58 -11.16 13.48
CA PHE A 702 23.15 -11.50 14.77
C PHE A 702 22.27 -11.06 15.93
N LEU A 703 22.38 -11.77 17.01
CA LEU A 703 21.82 -11.47 18.30
C LEU A 703 22.82 -11.91 19.38
N GLY A 704 23.73 -11.03 19.73
CA GLY A 704 24.89 -11.38 20.56
C GLY A 704 25.72 -12.49 19.91
N SER A 705 25.86 -13.64 20.58
CA SER A 705 26.57 -14.82 20.05
C SER A 705 25.73 -15.69 19.11
N HIS A 706 24.46 -15.40 18.92
CA HIS A 706 23.57 -16.20 18.09
C HIS A 706 23.43 -15.60 16.70
N LEU A 707 23.70 -16.36 15.66
CA LEU A 707 23.38 -16.04 14.28
C LEU A 707 22.07 -16.67 13.88
N VAL A 708 21.08 -15.86 13.55
CA VAL A 708 19.80 -16.29 13.01
C VAL A 708 19.86 -16.25 11.51
N VAL A 709 19.64 -17.38 10.85
CA VAL A 709 19.62 -17.52 9.39
C VAL A 709 18.25 -18.03 8.96
N ALA A 710 17.60 -17.28 8.10
CA ALA A 710 16.39 -17.69 7.42
C ALA A 710 16.72 -18.17 6.02
N SER A 711 16.19 -19.32 5.65
CA SER A 711 16.29 -19.88 4.31
C SER A 711 14.91 -20.25 3.77
N THR A 712 14.84 -20.70 2.52
CA THR A 712 13.59 -21.11 1.88
C THR A 712 12.90 -22.27 2.58
N HIS A 713 13.64 -23.13 3.31
CA HIS A 713 13.10 -24.36 3.93
C HIS A 713 13.22 -24.39 5.45
N SER A 714 14.06 -23.56 6.04
CA SER A 714 14.33 -23.60 7.47
C SER A 714 14.66 -22.24 8.05
N VAL A 715 14.44 -22.10 9.34
CA VAL A 715 15.01 -21.02 10.14
C VAL A 715 15.94 -21.64 11.16
N ALA A 716 17.19 -21.25 11.14
CA ALA A 716 18.24 -21.78 11.99
C ALA A 716 18.76 -20.68 12.94
N VAL A 717 19.02 -21.07 14.16
CA VAL A 717 19.73 -20.26 15.16
C VAL A 717 21.00 -21.00 15.52
N TRP A 718 22.13 -20.42 15.15
CA TRP A 718 23.45 -20.96 15.43
C TRP A 718 24.11 -20.15 16.56
N ASN A 719 24.40 -20.80 17.68
CA ASN A 719 25.27 -20.22 18.70
C ASN A 719 26.72 -20.37 18.24
N THR A 720 27.36 -19.29 17.89
CA THR A 720 28.71 -19.27 17.31
C THR A 720 29.81 -19.61 18.32
N VAL A 721 29.52 -19.50 19.63
CA VAL A 721 30.48 -19.80 20.72
C VAL A 721 30.47 -21.28 21.06
N ASP A 722 29.26 -21.84 21.24
CA ASP A 722 29.09 -23.24 21.66
C ASP A 722 28.99 -24.20 20.47
N ASP A 723 28.97 -23.69 19.25
CA ASP A 723 28.75 -24.39 17.97
C ASP A 723 27.47 -25.27 17.93
N VAL A 724 26.41 -24.79 18.58
CA VAL A 724 25.11 -25.46 18.62
C VAL A 724 24.16 -24.83 17.62
N VAL A 725 23.61 -25.65 16.75
CA VAL A 725 22.60 -25.23 15.77
C VAL A 725 21.23 -25.75 16.17
N ARG A 726 20.24 -24.87 16.25
CA ARG A 726 18.83 -25.21 16.44
C ARG A 726 18.05 -24.80 15.21
N THR A 727 17.24 -25.69 14.66
CA THR A 727 16.51 -25.43 13.41
C THR A 727 15.02 -25.65 13.57
N LEU A 728 14.24 -24.73 13.01
CA LEU A 728 12.82 -24.90 12.74
C LEU A 728 12.67 -25.29 11.28
N GLN A 729 12.28 -26.53 11.03
CA GLN A 729 11.96 -26.98 9.68
C GLN A 729 10.48 -26.71 9.41
N SER A 730 10.17 -26.28 8.20
CA SER A 730 8.79 -26.24 7.74
C SER A 730 8.26 -27.66 7.59
N SER A 731 7.27 -28.02 8.40
CA SER A 731 6.70 -29.38 8.45
C SER A 731 5.81 -29.73 7.26
N GLU A 732 5.78 -28.90 6.21
CA GLU A 732 4.90 -29.12 5.07
C GLU A 732 5.63 -29.85 3.94
N SER A 733 4.96 -30.93 3.49
CA SER A 733 5.35 -31.83 2.41
C SER A 733 5.80 -31.10 1.15
N VAL A 734 6.70 -31.76 0.41
CA VAL A 734 7.40 -31.38 -0.83
C VAL A 734 6.56 -30.69 -1.93
N ASP A 735 5.23 -30.65 -1.82
CA ASP A 735 4.29 -30.04 -2.79
C ASP A 735 3.69 -28.70 -2.36
N SER A 736 4.06 -28.13 -1.22
CA SER A 736 3.57 -26.82 -0.79
C SER A 736 4.56 -25.73 -1.19
N SER A 737 4.04 -24.68 -1.78
CA SER A 737 4.74 -23.45 -2.17
C SER A 737 5.73 -22.98 -1.08
N PRO A 738 6.91 -22.50 -1.46
CA PRO A 738 7.97 -22.12 -0.54
C PRO A 738 7.41 -21.18 0.54
N VAL A 739 7.75 -21.47 1.78
CA VAL A 739 7.49 -20.59 2.92
C VAL A 739 7.98 -19.20 2.53
N ASN A 740 7.16 -18.17 2.70
CA ASN A 740 7.61 -16.80 2.63
C ASN A 740 8.58 -16.53 3.80
N SER A 741 9.73 -17.18 3.75
CA SER A 741 10.81 -17.08 4.73
C SER A 741 11.50 -15.69 4.73
N GLN A 742 10.97 -14.76 3.92
CA GLN A 742 11.54 -13.43 3.75
C GLN A 742 11.11 -12.44 4.85
N LEU A 743 10.05 -12.75 5.61
CA LEU A 743 9.56 -11.86 6.65
C LEU A 743 9.99 -12.35 8.02
N ILE A 744 11.21 -11.95 8.37
CA ILE A 744 11.83 -12.26 9.65
C ILE A 744 12.40 -10.98 10.25
N ALA A 745 12.21 -10.82 11.54
CA ALA A 745 12.82 -9.72 12.29
C ALA A 745 13.37 -10.23 13.62
N VAL A 746 14.59 -9.82 13.94
CA VAL A 746 15.27 -10.15 15.19
C VAL A 746 15.31 -8.91 16.08
N ASN A 747 14.99 -9.08 17.35
CA ASN A 747 15.03 -7.98 18.32
C ASN A 747 16.06 -8.27 19.41
N ALA A 748 17.10 -7.44 19.44
CA ALA A 748 18.20 -7.58 20.39
C ALA A 748 17.76 -7.28 21.84
N ARG A 749 16.80 -6.39 22.04
CA ARG A 749 16.34 -5.98 23.37
C ARG A 749 15.54 -7.05 24.09
N THR A 750 14.66 -7.74 23.35
CA THR A 750 13.82 -8.80 23.87
C THR A 750 14.44 -10.18 23.71
N LYS A 751 15.58 -10.27 23.00
CA LYS A 751 16.26 -11.50 22.59
C LYS A 751 15.29 -12.48 21.89
N SER A 752 14.43 -11.93 21.06
CA SER A 752 13.37 -12.69 20.38
C SER A 752 13.48 -12.60 18.87
N LEU A 753 12.83 -13.55 18.23
CA LEU A 753 12.76 -13.69 16.78
C LEU A 753 11.29 -13.75 16.38
N ALA A 754 10.84 -12.84 15.54
CA ALA A 754 9.52 -12.88 14.92
C ALA A 754 9.61 -13.43 13.50
N ILE A 755 8.71 -14.35 13.16
CA ILE A 755 8.65 -15.01 11.85
C ILE A 755 7.21 -14.98 11.36
N VAL A 756 7.02 -14.68 10.08
CA VAL A 756 5.74 -14.87 9.42
C VAL A 756 5.77 -16.18 8.65
N THR A 757 4.80 -17.05 8.94
CA THR A 757 4.59 -18.31 8.22
C THR A 757 3.25 -18.30 7.52
N ASN A 758 3.15 -18.95 6.36
CA ASN A 758 1.90 -19.19 5.69
C ASN A 758 1.47 -20.65 5.90
N SER A 759 0.19 -20.86 6.15
CA SER A 759 -0.41 -22.20 6.20
C SER A 759 -1.49 -22.31 5.12
N SER A 760 -1.34 -23.28 4.21
CA SER A 760 -2.34 -23.56 3.21
C SER A 760 -3.30 -24.65 3.70
N HIS A 761 -4.57 -24.34 3.84
CA HIS A 761 -5.56 -25.36 4.18
C HIS A 761 -6.00 -26.08 2.90
N LYS A 762 -5.63 -27.37 2.73
CA LYS A 762 -5.93 -28.22 1.54
C LYS A 762 -7.39 -28.19 1.06
N LYS A 763 -8.36 -27.86 1.91
CA LYS A 763 -9.80 -27.82 1.57
C LYS A 763 -10.35 -26.45 1.13
N ARG A 764 -9.67 -25.33 1.37
CA ARG A 764 -10.27 -23.99 1.15
C ARG A 764 -9.50 -23.06 0.21
N ARG A 765 -8.41 -23.42 -0.42
CA ARG A 765 -7.57 -22.57 -1.30
C ARG A 765 -7.24 -21.16 -0.73
N LYS A 766 -7.49 -20.92 0.55
CA LYS A 766 -7.17 -19.63 1.21
C LYS A 766 -5.89 -19.80 2.01
N VAL A 767 -4.87 -19.06 1.62
CA VAL A 767 -3.61 -18.93 2.37
C VAL A 767 -3.89 -18.13 3.64
N ARG A 768 -3.45 -18.65 4.80
CA ARG A 768 -3.51 -17.92 6.08
C ARG A 768 -2.10 -17.60 6.51
N PHE A 769 -1.88 -16.36 6.86
CA PHE A 769 -0.61 -15.90 7.41
C PHE A 769 -0.66 -15.92 8.93
N GLN A 770 0.44 -16.36 9.55
CA GLN A 770 0.59 -16.40 11.01
C GLN A 770 1.91 -15.76 11.38
N ILE A 771 1.89 -14.90 12.39
CA ILE A 771 3.10 -14.40 13.02
C ILE A 771 3.39 -15.25 14.26
N LYS A 772 4.64 -15.64 14.41
CA LYS A 772 5.14 -16.41 15.55
C LYS A 772 6.35 -15.72 16.13
N ILE A 773 6.42 -15.65 17.46
CA ILE A 773 7.57 -15.10 18.17
C ILE A 773 8.22 -16.22 18.97
N TYR A 774 9.53 -16.36 18.82
CA TYR A 774 10.37 -17.31 19.52
C TYR A 774 11.37 -16.57 20.41
N ASP A 775 11.58 -17.05 21.59
CA ASP A 775 12.71 -16.66 22.43
C ASP A 775 13.99 -17.30 21.86
N VAL A 776 15.02 -16.53 21.55
CA VAL A 776 16.21 -17.05 20.85
C VAL A 776 17.06 -17.96 21.73
N PRO A 777 17.32 -17.64 23.04
CA PRO A 777 18.08 -18.50 23.91
C PRO A 777 17.44 -19.87 24.15
N SER A 778 16.14 -19.92 24.45
CA SER A 778 15.42 -21.18 24.71
C SER A 778 14.91 -21.86 23.45
N PHE A 779 14.69 -21.07 22.40
CA PHE A 779 14.03 -21.44 21.15
C PHE A 779 12.58 -21.93 21.33
N GLU A 780 11.93 -21.44 22.38
CA GLU A 780 10.52 -21.71 22.65
C GLU A 780 9.62 -20.69 22.01
N MET A 781 8.45 -21.14 21.54
CA MET A 781 7.44 -20.24 20.96
C MET A 781 6.70 -19.50 22.07
N VAL A 782 6.85 -18.19 22.11
CA VAL A 782 6.24 -17.31 23.12
C VAL A 782 4.88 -16.79 22.69
N PHE A 783 4.68 -16.57 21.39
CA PHE A 783 3.46 -15.97 20.87
C PHE A 783 3.14 -16.48 19.48
N GLN A 784 1.83 -16.62 19.18
CA GLN A 784 1.33 -16.94 17.85
C GLN A 784 -0.03 -16.29 17.62
N GLU A 785 -0.20 -15.65 16.47
CA GLU A 785 -1.47 -15.04 16.05
C GLU A 785 -1.66 -15.12 14.53
N ILE A 786 -2.92 -15.23 14.09
CA ILE A 786 -3.28 -15.27 12.67
C ILE A 786 -3.49 -13.83 12.17
N LEU A 787 -2.78 -13.47 11.12
CA LEU A 787 -2.94 -12.19 10.44
C LEU A 787 -4.12 -12.25 9.47
N GLN A 788 -4.91 -11.19 9.45
CA GLN A 788 -6.09 -11.11 8.59
C GLN A 788 -5.71 -10.80 7.14
N THR A 789 -4.68 -10.01 6.96
CA THR A 789 -4.15 -9.52 5.69
C THR A 789 -2.71 -10.01 5.48
N PRO A 790 -2.29 -10.22 4.22
CA PRO A 790 -0.92 -10.61 3.93
C PRO A 790 0.07 -9.54 4.40
N PRO A 791 1.05 -9.87 5.25
CA PRO A 791 2.10 -8.93 5.61
C PRO A 791 3.11 -8.78 4.46
N VAL A 792 3.62 -7.57 4.26
CA VAL A 792 4.61 -7.23 3.23
C VAL A 792 5.95 -6.78 3.80
N ALA A 793 5.97 -6.35 5.06
CA ALA A 793 7.19 -6.07 5.80
C ALA A 793 7.02 -6.41 7.29
N LEU A 794 8.09 -6.91 7.88
CA LEU A 794 8.22 -7.16 9.32
C LEU A 794 9.52 -6.52 9.79
N LEU A 795 9.41 -5.59 10.73
CA LEU A 795 10.53 -4.80 11.23
C LEU A 795 10.63 -4.92 12.74
N SER A 796 11.83 -4.77 13.25
CA SER A 796 12.10 -4.77 14.69
C SER A 796 12.44 -3.37 15.15
N ASP A 797 11.80 -2.91 16.21
CA ASP A 797 12.16 -1.67 16.91
C ASP A 797 13.18 -1.96 17.99
N ALA A 798 14.41 -1.52 17.77
CA ALA A 798 15.51 -1.75 18.71
C ALA A 798 15.32 -1.01 20.05
N TYR A 799 14.54 0.07 20.07
CA TYR A 799 14.33 0.89 21.27
C TYR A 799 13.19 0.38 22.16
N SER A 800 12.05 0.08 21.58
CA SER A 800 10.89 -0.38 22.35
C SER A 800 10.94 -1.89 22.63
N GLY A 801 11.59 -2.65 21.78
CA GLY A 801 11.55 -4.11 21.79
C GLY A 801 10.31 -4.67 21.07
N ASP A 802 9.54 -3.84 20.38
CA ASP A 802 8.34 -4.20 19.64
C ASP A 802 8.68 -4.62 18.21
N TYR A 803 7.73 -5.27 17.56
CA TYR A 803 7.77 -5.52 16.13
C TYR A 803 6.75 -4.65 15.41
N ILE A 804 7.08 -4.24 14.20
CA ILE A 804 6.18 -3.48 13.33
C ILE A 804 5.87 -4.35 12.12
N VAL A 805 4.58 -4.59 11.92
CA VAL A 805 4.03 -5.34 10.79
C VAL A 805 3.37 -4.36 9.84
N VAL A 806 3.78 -4.39 8.58
CA VAL A 806 3.13 -3.65 7.50
C VAL A 806 2.44 -4.66 6.60
N ASP A 807 1.17 -4.46 6.33
CA ASP A 807 0.38 -5.36 5.50
C ASP A 807 0.18 -4.84 4.06
N SER A 808 -0.37 -5.70 3.21
CA SER A 808 -0.66 -5.38 1.80
C SER A 808 -1.72 -4.28 1.60
N THR A 809 -2.49 -3.98 2.65
CA THR A 809 -3.49 -2.90 2.65
C THR A 809 -2.92 -1.57 3.10
N ALA A 810 -1.58 -1.46 3.22
CA ALA A 810 -0.87 -0.28 3.72
C ALA A 810 -1.20 0.07 5.19
N THR A 811 -1.60 -0.95 5.96
CA THR A 811 -1.86 -0.79 7.39
C THR A 811 -0.60 -1.16 8.17
N VAL A 812 -0.29 -0.38 9.17
CA VAL A 812 0.85 -0.56 10.07
C VAL A 812 0.33 -0.92 11.45
N GLN A 813 0.81 -2.03 12.01
CA GLN A 813 0.49 -2.46 13.36
C GLN A 813 1.76 -2.70 14.16
N ARG A 814 1.76 -2.29 15.42
CA ARG A 814 2.84 -2.56 16.35
C ARG A 814 2.46 -3.75 17.23
N LEU A 815 3.34 -4.73 17.31
CA LEU A 815 3.22 -5.91 18.16
C LEU A 815 4.18 -5.76 19.32
N GLY A 816 3.65 -5.49 20.51
CA GLY A 816 4.43 -5.17 21.71
C GLY A 816 4.14 -6.10 22.88
N CYS A 817 5.09 -6.17 23.83
CA CYS A 817 4.95 -6.92 25.06
C CYS A 817 4.25 -6.08 26.14
N LEU A 818 3.12 -6.54 26.64
CA LEU A 818 2.27 -5.83 27.61
C LEU A 818 2.95 -5.53 28.96
N GLU A 819 3.89 -6.35 29.37
CA GLU A 819 4.59 -6.16 30.68
C GLU A 819 5.36 -4.84 30.78
N LYS A 820 5.79 -4.29 29.63
CA LYS A 820 6.50 -3.00 29.55
C LYS A 820 5.59 -1.79 29.40
N ALA A 821 4.34 -1.98 28.94
CA ALA A 821 3.36 -0.91 28.83
C ALA A 821 2.89 -0.41 30.19
N SER A 822 2.79 -1.29 31.20
CA SER A 822 2.38 -0.91 32.56
C SER A 822 3.40 -0.05 33.27
N GLN A 823 4.71 -0.17 32.99
CA GLN A 823 5.74 0.67 33.59
C GLN A 823 5.88 2.04 32.93
N LYS A 824 5.51 2.17 31.64
CA LYS A 824 5.49 3.47 30.94
C LYS A 824 4.21 4.28 31.21
N SER A 825 3.09 3.64 31.56
CA SER A 825 1.84 4.35 31.86
C SER A 825 1.83 5.02 33.23
N GLN A 826 2.69 4.59 34.17
CA GLN A 826 2.81 5.23 35.48
C GLN A 826 3.61 6.54 35.48
N THR A 827 4.45 6.75 34.43
CA THR A 827 5.19 8.01 34.27
C THR A 827 4.52 9.02 33.35
N ASN A 828 3.46 8.63 32.61
CA ASN A 828 2.77 9.49 31.64
C ASN A 828 1.29 9.75 31.96
N GLN A 829 0.80 9.38 33.15
CA GLN A 829 -0.61 9.61 33.54
C GLN A 829 -0.94 11.05 33.99
N SER A 830 -0.08 12.04 33.73
CA SER A 830 -0.40 13.43 34.02
C SER A 830 -0.28 14.38 32.82
N ARG A 831 -0.64 13.89 31.62
CA ARG A 831 -0.93 14.80 30.53
C ARG A 831 -2.24 14.38 29.89
N ASP A 832 -3.32 14.86 30.48
CA ASP A 832 -4.62 14.96 29.82
C ASP A 832 -4.45 15.70 28.51
N VAL A 833 -4.76 14.99 27.41
CA VAL A 833 -4.90 15.59 26.10
C VAL A 833 -6.29 16.27 26.06
N THR A 834 -6.43 17.32 26.81
CA THR A 834 -7.42 18.36 26.51
C THR A 834 -6.87 19.14 25.33
N GLY A 835 -7.62 19.12 24.25
CA GLY A 835 -7.24 19.64 22.95
C GLY A 835 -6.66 21.06 23.00
N GLN A 836 -5.34 21.15 22.96
CA GLN A 836 -4.70 22.35 22.47
C GLN A 836 -4.62 22.23 20.96
N ILE A 837 -5.38 23.07 20.31
CA ILE A 837 -5.30 23.38 18.90
C ILE A 837 -3.90 23.97 18.68
N ASP A 838 -2.97 23.13 18.26
CA ASP A 838 -1.65 23.56 17.83
C ASP A 838 -1.84 24.28 16.48
N ASN A 839 -1.74 25.61 16.51
CA ASN A 839 -1.81 26.41 15.29
C ASN A 839 -0.68 25.97 14.36
N GLY A 840 -1.02 25.51 13.16
CA GLY A 840 -0.09 24.95 12.17
C GLY A 840 1.08 25.86 11.76
N LEU A 841 1.09 27.12 12.20
CA LEU A 841 2.20 28.06 12.07
C LEU A 841 3.42 27.71 12.94
N ALA A 842 3.23 27.03 14.07
CA ALA A 842 4.36 26.66 14.94
C ALA A 842 5.28 25.59 14.35
N THR A 843 4.74 24.72 13.50
CA THR A 843 5.50 23.69 12.77
C THR A 843 6.28 24.25 11.59
N LEU A 844 5.80 25.30 10.96
CA LEU A 844 6.50 26.00 9.88
C LEU A 844 7.78 26.73 10.34
N PHE A 845 7.85 27.09 11.62
CA PHE A 845 8.99 27.82 12.18
C PHE A 845 9.87 26.99 13.13
N ASN A 846 9.69 25.67 13.18
CA ASN A 846 10.50 24.72 13.96
C ASN A 846 10.64 25.10 15.46
N ARG A 847 9.63 25.74 16.04
CA ARG A 847 9.56 26.07 17.46
C ARG A 847 8.65 25.08 18.17
N GLY A 848 9.23 24.18 18.95
CA GLY A 848 8.48 23.24 19.78
C GLY A 848 7.60 23.96 20.82
N PRO A 849 6.46 23.35 21.22
CA PRO A 849 5.44 23.95 22.08
C PRO A 849 5.96 24.37 23.47
N ASP A 850 7.09 23.85 23.90
CA ASP A 850 7.61 24.11 25.25
C ASP A 850 8.28 25.51 25.44
N ARG A 851 8.51 26.24 24.35
CA ARG A 851 9.06 27.61 24.42
C ARG A 851 8.02 28.73 24.45
N LEU A 852 6.75 28.42 24.11
CA LEU A 852 5.68 29.41 24.10
C LEU A 852 5.03 29.64 25.47
N LEU A 853 5.25 28.73 26.42
CA LEU A 853 4.70 28.85 27.81
C LEU A 853 5.60 29.56 28.79
N ALA A 854 6.87 29.86 28.43
CA ALA A 854 7.82 30.56 29.30
C ALA A 854 7.92 32.08 29.05
N GLN A 855 7.11 32.63 28.13
CA GLN A 855 7.19 34.04 27.73
C GLN A 855 5.86 34.79 27.94
N SER A 856 5.26 34.67 29.12
CA SER A 856 4.03 35.43 29.43
C SER A 856 4.25 36.84 29.96
N ASP A 857 5.51 37.25 30.18
CA ASP A 857 5.81 38.58 30.74
C ASP A 857 6.50 39.56 29.77
N GLU A 858 6.81 39.19 28.54
CA GLU A 858 7.35 40.10 27.50
C GLU A 858 6.41 40.32 26.32
N ALA A 859 5.08 40.29 26.53
CA ALA A 859 4.10 40.21 25.46
C ALA A 859 3.86 41.52 24.68
N ASP A 860 4.38 42.67 25.13
CA ASP A 860 4.05 43.94 24.45
C ASP A 860 5.03 44.36 23.33
N GLU A 861 6.29 43.93 23.35
CA GLU A 861 7.26 44.30 22.29
C GLU A 861 7.18 43.38 21.07
N SER A 862 6.89 42.08 21.26
CA SER A 862 6.78 41.14 20.14
C SER A 862 5.53 41.37 19.25
N SER A 863 4.46 41.94 19.81
CA SER A 863 3.23 42.26 19.08
C SER A 863 3.39 43.47 18.13
N ALA A 864 4.24 44.43 18.49
CA ALA A 864 4.55 45.56 17.63
C ALA A 864 5.41 45.17 16.43
N LEU A 865 6.36 44.26 16.64
CA LEU A 865 7.27 43.74 15.62
C LEU A 865 6.53 42.87 14.57
N THR A 866 5.61 42.00 15.01
CA THR A 866 4.79 41.17 14.13
C THR A 866 3.77 42.00 13.32
N LYS A 867 3.22 43.06 13.93
CA LYS A 867 2.33 44.00 13.21
C LYS A 867 3.13 44.85 12.20
N GLY A 868 4.33 45.28 12.52
CA GLY A 868 5.22 45.99 11.63
C GLY A 868 5.66 45.17 10.42
N LEU A 869 6.00 43.86 10.63
CA LEU A 869 6.34 42.98 9.54
C LEU A 869 5.11 42.59 8.70
N ALA A 870 3.95 42.43 9.28
CA ALA A 870 2.71 42.16 8.56
C ALA A 870 2.32 43.32 7.65
N SER A 871 2.57 44.57 8.04
CA SER A 871 2.31 45.74 7.18
C SER A 871 3.24 45.83 5.96
N VAL A 872 4.45 45.26 6.05
CA VAL A 872 5.39 45.21 4.90
C VAL A 872 4.97 44.19 3.85
N PHE A 873 4.28 43.11 4.26
CA PHE A 873 3.93 41.97 3.39
C PHE A 873 2.42 41.80 3.16
N GLY A 874 1.56 42.36 4.02
CA GLY A 874 0.14 42.00 4.10
C GLY A 874 -0.82 42.79 3.21
N GLU A 875 -0.41 43.89 2.65
CA GLU A 875 -1.36 44.79 1.94
C GLU A 875 -1.27 44.73 0.42
N THR A 876 -0.30 44.04 -0.16
CA THR A 876 -0.13 44.06 -1.63
C THR A 876 -0.17 42.63 -2.20
N PRO A 877 -0.89 42.40 -3.33
CA PRO A 877 -0.83 41.15 -4.05
C PRO A 877 0.62 40.80 -4.44
N SER A 878 0.98 39.52 -4.44
CA SER A 878 2.34 39.03 -4.71
C SER A 878 2.95 39.50 -6.03
N PHE A 879 2.13 39.86 -7.02
CA PHE A 879 2.56 40.42 -8.31
C PHE A 879 2.84 41.92 -8.28
N SER A 880 2.47 42.65 -7.24
CA SER A 880 2.71 44.09 -7.06
C SER A 880 3.72 44.41 -5.95
N LEU A 881 4.42 43.41 -5.45
CA LEU A 881 5.46 43.58 -4.44
C LEU A 881 6.57 44.49 -4.98
N PRO A 882 7.09 45.42 -4.16
CA PRO A 882 8.22 46.26 -4.54
C PRO A 882 9.46 45.44 -4.88
N ALA A 883 10.40 46.02 -5.62
CA ALA A 883 11.67 45.37 -5.90
C ALA A 883 12.35 44.91 -4.63
N ILE A 884 12.98 43.73 -4.67
CA ILE A 884 13.52 43.00 -3.54
C ILE A 884 14.44 43.85 -2.63
N GLY A 885 15.19 44.80 -3.21
CA GLY A 885 16.03 45.73 -2.46
C GLY A 885 15.23 46.76 -1.65
N VAL A 886 14.02 47.12 -2.07
CA VAL A 886 13.12 48.00 -1.32
C VAL A 886 12.45 47.26 -0.20
N LEU A 887 12.00 46.05 -0.50
CA LEU A 887 11.43 45.13 0.50
C LEU A 887 12.39 44.82 1.60
N PHE A 888 13.64 44.49 1.27
CA PHE A 888 14.71 44.24 2.24
C PHE A 888 14.98 45.46 3.11
N ARG A 889 15.02 46.67 2.54
CA ARG A 889 15.21 47.92 3.28
C ARG A 889 14.06 48.18 4.25
N ASN A 890 12.82 47.93 3.83
CA ASN A 890 11.64 48.12 4.68
C ASN A 890 11.65 47.12 5.86
N VAL A 891 12.03 45.88 5.61
CA VAL A 891 12.19 44.83 6.66
C VAL A 891 13.27 45.21 7.63
N VAL A 892 14.43 45.67 7.15
CA VAL A 892 15.54 46.09 8.00
C VAL A 892 15.17 47.35 8.81
N GLN A 893 14.44 48.32 8.23
CA GLN A 893 13.93 49.47 8.96
C GLN A 893 12.91 49.06 10.04
N THR A 894 12.05 48.09 9.77
CA THR A 894 11.07 47.58 10.76
C THR A 894 11.77 46.81 11.89
N LEU A 895 12.85 46.08 11.57
CA LEU A 895 13.65 45.36 12.58
C LEU A 895 14.62 46.24 13.33
N GLY A 896 15.03 47.41 12.76
CA GLY A 896 16.00 48.34 13.36
C GLY A 896 15.37 49.55 14.06
N ALA A 897 14.03 49.63 14.09
CA ALA A 897 13.31 50.72 14.75
C ALA A 897 12.98 50.45 16.23
N ASN A 898 13.48 49.32 16.77
CA ASN A 898 13.41 48.98 18.19
C ASN A 898 14.78 49.20 18.83
#